data_983ba0baec86f3872f18504aef3fce33
#
_entry.id   983ba0baec86f3872f18504aef3fce33
#
_cell.length_a   1.000
_cell.length_b   1.000
_cell.length_c   1.000
_cell.angle_alpha   90.00
_cell.angle_beta   90.00
_cell.angle_gamma   90.00
#
_symmetry.space_group_name_H-M   'P 1'
#
loop_
_entity.id
_entity.type
_entity.pdbx_description
1 polymer ?
#
loop_
_entity_poly.entity_id
_entity_poly.type
_entity_poly.pdbx_seq_one_letter_code
_entity_poly.pdbx_strand_id
1 'polypeptide(L)'
;MTLLLDSRIPRCSKSDLCRSFAFFLLYLPLAASVEFYMFRVISCLLATAIAVGSLTAQTSFTLSDTVRFNPAVKVGKLSSGIPYYILKNDRPAKRAEMMLVVNAGAVLEDDDQNGLAHFCEHMAFNGTQNFPKLELVNFLESMGVRFGADLNAYTNADETVYMITVPLERPNDFIKGIQVLRDWAGSVTYDEADINAERGVVMEEWRLRKGADARVGDVHRPYIFYKSKYAVRDVIGDTNVLLRAPADNLRRFYRTWYRPEHMSVVIVGDVEPSTVEQYLLKYFTSIPSSGQTPSSRPQLSLPPHSETLISIASDPELTQATAELYIKRQSDTVRTYGDYKRQIITQLAFDLLNRRLQELTRKNPPPFASAATGTFGLTRETRATYGSVSASDKNVLKSVNALLTEIERVKRHGYTDTELARSKDAMMSMMEKYYNERDKSESQQFAQELTRHILSREQVPGIVHEWEIYQTLLPQITADDLKGAATELFGNQNRVVTISVPDGNGYVKPTEQQVRDLMTAVEAKKIDAYVDAAPTKPLMEAPPTAGSITGLRTIKEVGATELTLSNGARVVYKKTDFKNDEILFAARSWGGRSLSPEADHFTTMVATEVIDNGGLAGFSVNELTKMLSGKNIALSPTVTMEEDLISGSATPKDLRTFFEVLNLGFTQPRKDAEAFAAWKTSMKANLANKEKSPEASFFDTIMVVATNNHPRVRSMSESDVDKVDLDKAYDFFKQRFAAASDFTFYFVGNFDEEMLKKYCETYIASLPSSPTKEQWKDVGIRSRKGQYRKTVYKGVESKSFVVLSTSGPMTYGPRERYDVMALCEVMEIQLREQLREEKGGVYFVNVQPNFNRIPTQEFSVNVIFSCAPERANELIDVVKKEMSALRSTPVPDSLVAKVREMQKKERETGMKTNRFWMNVLSQFERDSEPYTNLALRDELIAKLTPEQVLAAAKKYLVGTNIAEFVLKPESERGKDPADTPGASTAAPPATKKKKK
;
A
#
# COMPACT_ATOMS: atom_id res chain seq x y z
N MET A 1 -6.48 -58.69 -5.78
CA MET A 1 -5.87 -59.97 -6.25
C MET A 1 -4.41 -59.68 -6.36
N THR A 2 -3.71 -60.07 -5.39
CA THR A 2 -2.40 -60.56 -5.05
C THR A 2 -1.42 -60.83 -6.19
N LEU A 3 -0.23 -60.27 -6.11
CA LEU A 3 1.05 -61.00 -6.17
C LEU A 3 2.23 -60.01 -6.15
N LEU A 4 2.88 -59.94 -5.04
CA LEU A 4 4.29 -60.03 -4.68
C LEU A 4 5.28 -60.25 -5.83
N LEU A 5 6.34 -59.45 -5.91
CA LEU A 5 7.70 -59.93 -6.13
C LEU A 5 8.70 -58.99 -5.47
N ASP A 6 9.40 -59.57 -4.55
CA ASP A 6 10.51 -59.11 -3.75
C ASP A 6 11.80 -59.15 -4.63
N SER A 7 12.61 -58.13 -4.64
CA SER A 7 14.02 -58.24 -4.98
C SER A 7 14.87 -57.19 -4.26
N ARG A 8 15.56 -57.65 -3.25
CA ARG A 8 16.58 -56.95 -2.49
C ARG A 8 17.75 -56.55 -3.38
N ILE A 9 18.18 -55.33 -3.30
CA ILE A 9 19.50 -54.87 -3.71
C ILE A 9 20.24 -54.37 -2.47
N PRO A 10 21.46 -54.88 -2.19
CA PRO A 10 22.19 -54.56 -0.96
C PRO A 10 22.84 -53.19 -1.05
N ARG A 11 22.79 -52.47 0.07
CA ARG A 11 23.54 -51.22 0.29
C ARG A 11 25.03 -51.53 0.30
N CYS A 12 25.77 -50.94 -0.63
CA CYS A 12 27.22 -50.89 -0.58
C CYS A 12 27.66 -49.60 0.11
N SER A 13 28.42 -49.73 1.18
CA SER A 13 28.91 -48.64 1.99
C SER A 13 30.07 -47.91 1.32
N LYS A 14 30.13 -46.59 1.45
CA LYS A 14 31.13 -45.66 0.89
C LYS A 14 32.56 -45.83 1.44
N SER A 15 32.91 -46.95 2.09
CA SER A 15 34.23 -47.15 2.71
C SER A 15 35.23 -48.01 1.91
N ASP A 16 34.79 -48.68 0.84
CA ASP A 16 35.69 -49.65 0.19
C ASP A 16 36.34 -49.20 -1.14
N LEU A 17 35.94 -47.99 -1.64
CA LEU A 17 36.55 -47.44 -2.86
C LEU A 17 37.83 -46.61 -2.62
N CYS A 18 38.19 -46.29 -1.40
CA CYS A 18 39.40 -45.51 -1.05
C CYS A 18 40.64 -46.35 -0.69
N ARG A 19 40.53 -47.66 -0.56
CA ARG A 19 41.70 -48.51 -0.18
C ARG A 19 42.38 -49.23 -1.33
N SER A 20 41.82 -49.27 -2.53
CA SER A 20 42.42 -49.94 -3.68
C SER A 20 43.28 -49.05 -4.60
N PHE A 21 43.39 -47.76 -4.29
CA PHE A 21 44.20 -46.82 -5.10
C PHE A 21 45.52 -46.39 -4.44
N ALA A 22 45.83 -46.89 -3.25
CA ALA A 22 47.05 -46.51 -2.51
C ALA A 22 48.20 -47.51 -2.62
N PHE A 23 48.10 -48.61 -3.38
CA PHE A 23 49.14 -49.65 -3.42
C PHE A 23 49.80 -49.85 -4.80
N PHE A 24 49.62 -48.97 -5.77
CA PHE A 24 50.21 -49.08 -7.10
C PHE A 24 51.15 -47.93 -7.52
N LEU A 25 51.72 -47.21 -6.55
CA LEU A 25 52.62 -46.09 -6.82
C LEU A 25 53.96 -46.20 -6.05
N LEU A 26 54.57 -47.29 -6.08
CA LEU A 26 56.03 -47.48 -5.68
C LEU A 26 56.61 -48.48 -6.57
N TYR A 27 57.38 -48.11 -7.58
CA TYR A 27 58.28 -48.76 -8.52
C TYR A 27 57.91 -48.45 -9.97
N LEU A 28 58.48 -47.40 -10.50
CA LEU A 28 58.85 -47.19 -11.89
C LEU A 28 59.79 -45.97 -12.00
N PRO A 29 60.85 -46.09 -12.82
CA PRO A 29 62.03 -45.24 -12.76
C PRO A 29 61.87 -43.90 -13.52
N LEU A 30 62.76 -42.96 -13.15
CA LEU A 30 62.82 -41.49 -13.48
C LEU A 30 62.96 -41.13 -14.98
N ALA A 31 62.35 -41.81 -15.94
CA ALA A 31 62.38 -41.39 -17.35
C ALA A 31 61.03 -41.06 -17.98
N ALA A 32 59.94 -41.20 -17.25
CA ALA A 32 58.57 -40.89 -17.77
C ALA A 32 57.92 -39.61 -17.18
N SER A 33 58.69 -38.74 -16.51
CA SER A 33 58.15 -37.66 -15.73
C SER A 33 57.79 -36.42 -16.55
N VAL A 34 58.27 -36.23 -17.76
CA VAL A 34 58.01 -35.00 -18.55
C VAL A 34 56.73 -35.14 -19.39
N GLU A 35 56.48 -36.30 -19.99
CA GLU A 35 55.25 -36.53 -20.76
C GLU A 35 54.00 -36.66 -19.89
N PHE A 36 54.14 -37.20 -18.67
CA PHE A 36 53.01 -37.32 -17.74
C PHE A 36 52.60 -35.96 -17.11
N TYR A 37 53.57 -35.07 -16.96
CA TYR A 37 53.27 -33.70 -16.51
C TYR A 37 52.64 -32.85 -17.62
N MET A 38 53.10 -33.02 -18.86
CA MET A 38 52.45 -32.33 -20.00
C MET A 38 51.03 -32.85 -20.25
N PHE A 39 50.75 -34.14 -20.12
CA PHE A 39 49.39 -34.70 -20.27
C PHE A 39 48.47 -34.28 -19.15
N ARG A 40 48.97 -34.13 -17.90
CA ARG A 40 48.20 -33.58 -16.79
C ARG A 40 47.93 -32.07 -16.94
N VAL A 41 48.91 -31.31 -17.39
CA VAL A 41 48.71 -29.87 -17.63
C VAL A 41 47.77 -29.63 -18.83
N ILE A 42 47.87 -30.44 -19.90
CA ILE A 42 46.94 -30.36 -21.01
C ILE A 42 45.53 -30.87 -20.61
N SER A 43 45.43 -31.92 -19.81
CA SER A 43 44.14 -32.41 -19.30
C SER A 43 43.51 -31.42 -18.29
N CYS A 44 44.31 -30.77 -17.45
CA CYS A 44 43.82 -29.70 -16.57
C CYS A 44 43.44 -28.43 -17.37
N LEU A 45 44.20 -28.09 -18.41
CA LEU A 45 43.85 -26.95 -19.30
C LEU A 45 42.65 -27.28 -20.18
N LEU A 46 42.45 -28.52 -20.64
CA LEU A 46 41.21 -28.94 -21.31
C LEU A 46 40.03 -29.03 -20.33
N ALA A 47 40.23 -29.52 -19.10
CA ALA A 47 39.17 -29.54 -18.08
C ALA A 47 38.81 -28.13 -17.63
N THR A 48 39.77 -27.21 -17.51
CA THR A 48 39.50 -25.78 -17.26
C THR A 48 38.87 -25.12 -18.48
N ALA A 49 39.27 -25.43 -19.70
CA ALA A 49 38.63 -24.92 -20.90
C ALA A 49 37.21 -25.48 -21.08
N ILE A 50 36.93 -26.71 -20.73
CA ILE A 50 35.60 -27.32 -20.71
C ILE A 50 34.76 -26.75 -19.55
N ALA A 51 35.33 -26.51 -18.37
CA ALA A 51 34.67 -25.88 -17.24
C ALA A 51 34.38 -24.39 -17.49
N VAL A 52 35.27 -23.67 -18.18
CA VAL A 52 35.04 -22.28 -18.61
C VAL A 52 34.05 -22.23 -19.79
N GLY A 53 34.04 -23.23 -20.67
CA GLY A 53 33.05 -23.37 -21.74
C GLY A 53 31.66 -23.81 -21.24
N SER A 54 31.55 -24.43 -20.07
CA SER A 54 30.25 -24.80 -19.45
C SER A 54 29.67 -23.71 -18.56
N LEU A 55 30.40 -22.64 -18.29
CA LEU A 55 29.95 -21.49 -17.50
C LEU A 55 29.41 -20.33 -18.36
N THR A 56 29.32 -20.51 -19.67
CA THR A 56 28.74 -19.53 -20.58
C THR A 56 27.76 -20.17 -21.57
N ALA A 57 26.81 -20.94 -21.05
CA ALA A 57 25.51 -21.04 -21.71
C ALA A 57 24.68 -19.82 -21.24
N GLN A 58 25.24 -18.63 -21.39
CA GLN A 58 24.43 -17.41 -21.46
C GLN A 58 23.54 -17.59 -22.68
N THR A 59 22.25 -17.78 -22.47
CA THR A 59 21.23 -17.67 -23.52
C THR A 59 21.38 -16.28 -24.13
N SER A 60 22.19 -16.17 -25.17
CA SER A 60 22.49 -14.92 -25.85
C SER A 60 21.26 -14.54 -26.68
N PHE A 61 20.43 -13.65 -26.14
CA PHE A 61 19.44 -12.94 -26.94
C PHE A 61 20.09 -11.70 -27.56
N THR A 62 19.62 -11.32 -28.73
CA THR A 62 19.93 -10.01 -29.33
C THR A 62 18.90 -8.99 -28.93
N LEU A 63 19.23 -7.69 -29.03
CA LEU A 63 18.30 -6.62 -28.70
C LEU A 63 17.05 -6.60 -29.58
N SER A 64 17.11 -7.18 -30.78
CA SER A 64 15.97 -7.30 -31.72
C SER A 64 15.08 -8.51 -31.44
N ASP A 65 15.54 -9.47 -30.66
CA ASP A 65 14.74 -10.67 -30.36
C ASP A 65 13.53 -10.29 -29.48
N THR A 66 12.43 -11.02 -29.71
CA THR A 66 11.22 -10.87 -28.91
C THR A 66 11.43 -11.48 -27.51
N VAL A 67 11.04 -10.76 -26.49
CA VAL A 67 11.05 -11.23 -25.09
C VAL A 67 10.14 -12.45 -24.97
N ARG A 68 10.65 -13.52 -24.39
CA ARG A 68 9.89 -14.78 -24.22
C ARG A 68 8.73 -14.56 -23.25
N PHE A 69 7.59 -15.12 -23.58
CA PHE A 69 6.46 -15.19 -22.66
C PHE A 69 6.68 -16.31 -21.65
N ASN A 70 6.19 -16.13 -20.43
CA ASN A 70 6.33 -17.12 -19.34
C ASN A 70 5.69 -18.46 -19.74
N PRO A 71 6.48 -19.52 -19.90
CA PRO A 71 5.98 -20.82 -20.35
C PRO A 71 5.08 -21.54 -19.31
N ALA A 72 5.08 -21.08 -18.06
CA ALA A 72 4.22 -21.63 -17.01
C ALA A 72 2.76 -21.18 -17.17
N VAL A 73 2.50 -20.11 -17.91
CA VAL A 73 1.15 -19.62 -18.18
C VAL A 73 0.53 -20.41 -19.31
N LYS A 74 -0.54 -21.12 -19.02
CA LYS A 74 -1.35 -21.78 -20.05
C LYS A 74 -2.26 -20.74 -20.72
N VAL A 75 -2.03 -20.50 -21.99
CA VAL A 75 -2.83 -19.58 -22.83
C VAL A 75 -3.67 -20.39 -23.80
N GLY A 76 -4.93 -20.01 -23.95
CA GLY A 76 -5.81 -20.63 -24.91
C GLY A 76 -6.95 -19.71 -25.33
N LYS A 77 -7.88 -20.22 -26.13
CA LYS A 77 -9.03 -19.47 -26.63
C LYS A 77 -10.27 -20.34 -26.60
N LEU A 78 -11.36 -19.80 -26.06
CA LEU A 78 -12.66 -20.45 -26.04
C LEU A 78 -13.31 -20.49 -27.41
N SER A 79 -14.27 -21.38 -27.63
CA SER A 79 -15.04 -21.45 -28.89
C SER A 79 -15.78 -20.14 -29.21
N SER A 80 -16.17 -19.37 -28.19
CA SER A 80 -16.75 -18.02 -28.34
C SER A 80 -15.76 -16.98 -28.88
N GLY A 81 -14.45 -17.24 -28.77
CA GLY A 81 -13.40 -16.29 -29.13
C GLY A 81 -12.70 -15.63 -27.94
N ILE A 82 -13.17 -15.82 -26.71
CA ILE A 82 -12.57 -15.24 -25.50
C ILE A 82 -11.23 -15.92 -25.21
N PRO A 83 -10.10 -15.20 -25.13
CA PRO A 83 -8.83 -15.74 -24.66
C PRO A 83 -8.87 -15.99 -23.16
N TYR A 84 -8.11 -17.01 -22.71
CA TYR A 84 -7.92 -17.28 -21.29
C TYR A 84 -6.44 -17.48 -20.97
N TYR A 85 -6.08 -17.12 -19.71
CA TYR A 85 -4.75 -17.22 -19.15
C TYR A 85 -4.86 -17.95 -17.80
N ILE A 86 -4.15 -19.08 -17.66
CA ILE A 86 -4.20 -19.90 -16.45
C ILE A 86 -2.78 -20.10 -15.95
N LEU A 87 -2.54 -19.78 -14.66
CA LEU A 87 -1.26 -20.00 -14.01
C LEU A 87 -1.47 -20.75 -12.68
N LYS A 88 -0.76 -21.86 -12.51
CA LYS A 88 -0.73 -22.57 -11.23
C LYS A 88 0.19 -21.83 -10.25
N ASN A 89 -0.32 -21.49 -9.08
CA ASN A 89 0.44 -20.89 -7.97
C ASN A 89 -0.25 -21.21 -6.65
N ASP A 90 0.47 -21.78 -5.69
CA ASP A 90 -0.07 -22.21 -4.41
C ASP A 90 0.07 -21.17 -3.27
N ARG A 91 0.17 -19.89 -3.63
CA ARG A 91 0.32 -18.78 -2.69
C ARG A 91 -0.80 -17.74 -2.85
N PRO A 92 -1.73 -17.68 -1.91
CA PRO A 92 -1.98 -18.60 -0.81
C PRO A 92 -2.55 -19.95 -1.31
N ALA A 93 -2.21 -21.02 -0.60
CA ALA A 93 -2.73 -22.36 -0.93
C ALA A 93 -4.26 -22.42 -0.82
N LYS A 94 -4.87 -23.29 -1.61
CA LYS A 94 -6.34 -23.52 -1.65
C LYS A 94 -7.15 -22.29 -1.99
N ARG A 95 -6.62 -21.40 -2.81
CA ARG A 95 -7.31 -20.21 -3.34
C ARG A 95 -7.02 -20.03 -4.83
N ALA A 96 -7.97 -19.42 -5.53
CA ALA A 96 -7.80 -18.99 -6.91
C ALA A 96 -8.26 -17.54 -7.07
N GLU A 97 -7.39 -16.74 -7.67
CA GLU A 97 -7.68 -15.40 -8.16
C GLU A 97 -8.26 -15.54 -9.56
N MET A 98 -9.46 -15.01 -9.74
CA MET A 98 -10.20 -15.14 -10.99
C MET A 98 -10.61 -13.74 -11.46
N MET A 99 -10.30 -13.41 -12.70
CA MET A 99 -10.62 -12.09 -13.26
C MET A 99 -11.31 -12.21 -14.61
N LEU A 100 -12.33 -11.38 -14.81
CA LEU A 100 -12.88 -11.07 -16.12
C LEU A 100 -12.38 -9.68 -16.53
N VAL A 101 -11.59 -9.64 -17.58
CA VAL A 101 -11.01 -8.40 -18.13
C VAL A 101 -11.84 -7.99 -19.34
N VAL A 102 -12.45 -6.82 -19.26
CA VAL A 102 -13.26 -6.25 -20.35
C VAL A 102 -12.54 -5.02 -20.90
N ASN A 103 -12.11 -5.06 -22.15
CA ASN A 103 -11.39 -3.98 -22.82
C ASN A 103 -12.33 -2.85 -23.28
N ALA A 104 -13.19 -2.40 -22.37
CA ALA A 104 -14.16 -1.33 -22.58
C ALA A 104 -14.35 -0.53 -21.30
N GLY A 105 -14.30 0.78 -21.40
CA GLY A 105 -14.50 1.73 -20.32
C GLY A 105 -15.19 3.01 -20.79
N ALA A 106 -15.15 4.06 -19.98
CA ALA A 106 -15.93 5.27 -20.18
C ALA A 106 -15.70 5.99 -21.52
N VAL A 107 -14.48 5.90 -22.09
CA VAL A 107 -14.19 6.55 -23.38
C VAL A 107 -14.99 5.98 -24.56
N LEU A 108 -15.53 4.77 -24.42
CA LEU A 108 -16.35 4.12 -25.46
C LEU A 108 -17.83 4.47 -25.39
N GLU A 109 -18.27 5.17 -24.37
CA GLU A 109 -19.65 5.62 -24.18
C GLU A 109 -20.09 6.59 -25.28
N ASP A 110 -21.33 6.51 -25.69
CA ASP A 110 -21.99 7.56 -26.47
C ASP A 110 -22.32 8.76 -25.58
N ASP A 111 -22.77 9.88 -26.15
CA ASP A 111 -23.03 11.11 -25.38
C ASP A 111 -24.18 10.93 -24.36
N ASP A 112 -25.15 10.09 -24.64
CA ASP A 112 -26.24 9.73 -23.76
C ASP A 112 -25.91 8.60 -22.77
N GLN A 113 -24.63 8.20 -22.68
CA GLN A 113 -24.15 7.12 -21.84
C GLN A 113 -23.05 7.56 -20.84
N ASN A 114 -22.75 8.85 -20.73
CA ASN A 114 -21.65 9.33 -19.88
C ASN A 114 -21.79 8.90 -18.41
N GLY A 115 -20.94 7.95 -17.97
CA GLY A 115 -20.97 7.29 -16.65
C GLY A 115 -21.63 5.90 -16.64
N LEU A 116 -22.20 5.45 -17.77
CA LEU A 116 -22.90 4.17 -17.81
C LEU A 116 -21.97 2.96 -17.92
N ALA A 117 -20.71 3.13 -18.36
CA ALA A 117 -19.72 2.05 -18.30
C ALA A 117 -19.46 1.63 -16.84
N HIS A 118 -19.28 2.59 -15.96
CA HIS A 118 -19.10 2.39 -14.53
C HIS A 118 -20.41 1.88 -13.90
N PHE A 119 -21.56 2.42 -14.30
CA PHE A 119 -22.83 1.92 -13.82
C PHE A 119 -23.10 0.46 -14.24
N CYS A 120 -22.64 0.03 -15.41
CA CYS A 120 -22.67 -1.39 -15.81
C CYS A 120 -21.84 -2.28 -14.88
N GLU A 121 -20.73 -1.78 -14.38
CA GLU A 121 -19.93 -2.48 -13.36
C GLU A 121 -20.75 -2.74 -12.09
N HIS A 122 -21.43 -1.71 -11.55
CA HIS A 122 -22.30 -1.84 -10.38
C HIS A 122 -23.41 -2.87 -10.61
N MET A 123 -24.03 -2.84 -11.78
CA MET A 123 -25.14 -3.76 -12.10
C MET A 123 -24.71 -5.22 -12.15
N ALA A 124 -23.43 -5.53 -12.36
CA ALA A 124 -22.92 -6.89 -12.31
C ALA A 124 -23.03 -7.54 -10.92
N PHE A 125 -23.12 -6.72 -9.87
CA PHE A 125 -23.35 -7.17 -8.48
C PHE A 125 -24.85 -7.15 -8.10
N ASN A 126 -25.67 -6.48 -8.88
CA ASN A 126 -27.11 -6.32 -8.63
C ASN A 126 -28.02 -7.40 -9.22
N GLY A 127 -27.46 -8.39 -9.90
CA GLY A 127 -28.20 -9.55 -10.38
C GLY A 127 -27.74 -10.05 -11.74
N THR A 128 -27.63 -11.37 -11.81
CA THR A 128 -27.31 -12.10 -13.04
C THR A 128 -28.32 -13.21 -13.24
N GLN A 129 -28.26 -13.89 -14.39
CA GLN A 129 -29.17 -14.99 -14.71
C GLN A 129 -29.18 -16.12 -13.67
N ASN A 130 -27.99 -16.46 -13.13
CA ASN A 130 -27.86 -17.58 -12.17
C ASN A 130 -27.79 -17.11 -10.71
N PHE A 131 -27.57 -15.81 -10.47
CA PHE A 131 -27.47 -15.21 -9.15
C PHE A 131 -28.34 -13.94 -9.10
N PRO A 132 -29.60 -14.02 -8.66
CA PRO A 132 -30.45 -12.85 -8.44
C PRO A 132 -29.83 -11.84 -7.47
N LYS A 133 -30.44 -10.65 -7.38
CA LYS A 133 -30.01 -9.58 -6.48
C LYS A 133 -29.72 -10.08 -5.07
N LEU A 134 -28.61 -9.66 -4.50
CA LEU A 134 -28.07 -10.07 -3.20
C LEU A 134 -27.61 -11.53 -3.10
N GLU A 135 -28.10 -12.45 -3.93
CA GLU A 135 -27.67 -13.86 -3.87
C GLU A 135 -26.21 -14.03 -4.24
N LEU A 136 -25.69 -13.25 -5.19
CA LEU A 136 -24.27 -13.28 -5.57
C LEU A 136 -23.39 -12.94 -4.39
N VAL A 137 -23.59 -11.79 -3.77
CA VAL A 137 -22.79 -11.31 -2.63
C VAL A 137 -22.96 -12.26 -1.45
N ASN A 138 -24.20 -12.63 -1.12
CA ASN A 138 -24.50 -13.55 -0.03
C ASN A 138 -23.85 -14.92 -0.22
N PHE A 139 -23.87 -15.44 -1.45
CA PHE A 139 -23.22 -16.71 -1.78
C PHE A 139 -21.70 -16.62 -1.58
N LEU A 140 -21.06 -15.56 -2.07
CA LEU A 140 -19.63 -15.37 -1.95
C LEU A 140 -19.21 -15.18 -0.48
N GLU A 141 -19.95 -14.39 0.29
CA GLU A 141 -19.72 -14.23 1.73
C GLU A 141 -19.89 -15.55 2.50
N SER A 142 -20.81 -16.42 2.07
CA SER A 142 -20.99 -17.74 2.67
C SER A 142 -19.79 -18.68 2.48
N MET A 143 -18.90 -18.36 1.54
CA MET A 143 -17.60 -19.02 1.32
C MET A 143 -16.44 -18.37 2.08
N GLY A 144 -16.70 -17.29 2.81
CA GLY A 144 -15.68 -16.49 3.48
C GLY A 144 -15.00 -15.45 2.58
N VAL A 145 -15.57 -15.16 1.41
CA VAL A 145 -15.14 -14.08 0.51
C VAL A 145 -15.68 -12.76 1.07
N ARG A 146 -14.82 -11.76 1.23
CA ARG A 146 -15.21 -10.45 1.78
C ARG A 146 -15.46 -9.47 0.66
N PHE A 147 -16.59 -8.79 0.71
CA PHE A 147 -16.89 -7.69 -0.22
C PHE A 147 -15.85 -6.56 -0.05
N GLY A 148 -15.36 -6.06 -1.17
CA GLY A 148 -14.32 -5.04 -1.23
C GLY A 148 -12.89 -5.59 -1.18
N ALA A 149 -12.60 -6.60 -0.36
CA ALA A 149 -11.26 -7.18 -0.22
C ALA A 149 -10.99 -8.36 -1.16
N ASP A 150 -11.93 -9.32 -1.24
CA ASP A 150 -11.79 -10.55 -2.02
C ASP A 150 -12.75 -10.58 -3.23
N LEU A 151 -13.70 -9.66 -3.30
CA LEU A 151 -14.67 -9.43 -4.37
C LEU A 151 -14.69 -7.94 -4.69
N ASN A 152 -14.28 -7.57 -5.89
CA ASN A 152 -14.21 -6.18 -6.32
C ASN A 152 -14.30 -6.06 -7.84
N ALA A 153 -14.46 -4.82 -8.32
CA ALA A 153 -14.29 -4.46 -9.72
C ALA A 153 -13.77 -3.03 -9.82
N TYR A 154 -13.33 -2.64 -11.00
CA TYR A 154 -13.06 -1.26 -11.32
C TYR A 154 -13.36 -0.96 -12.78
N THR A 155 -13.77 0.27 -13.03
CA THR A 155 -13.88 0.85 -14.37
C THR A 155 -12.98 2.08 -14.46
N ASN A 156 -12.26 2.19 -15.55
CA ASN A 156 -11.57 3.42 -15.91
C ASN A 156 -11.98 3.90 -17.32
N ALA A 157 -11.24 4.81 -17.89
CA ALA A 157 -11.57 5.31 -19.23
C ALA A 157 -11.50 4.21 -20.30
N ASP A 158 -10.64 3.22 -20.14
CA ASP A 158 -10.28 2.26 -21.18
C ASP A 158 -10.76 0.82 -20.94
N GLU A 159 -11.00 0.42 -19.71
CA GLU A 159 -11.36 -0.96 -19.34
C GLU A 159 -12.27 -1.04 -18.14
N THR A 160 -12.88 -2.23 -17.98
CA THR A 160 -13.56 -2.69 -16.77
C THR A 160 -13.02 -4.06 -16.38
N VAL A 161 -12.65 -4.26 -15.12
CA VAL A 161 -12.11 -5.53 -14.63
C VAL A 161 -12.86 -5.97 -13.39
N TYR A 162 -13.37 -7.20 -13.42
CA TYR A 162 -14.03 -7.86 -12.30
C TYR A 162 -13.07 -8.86 -11.67
N MET A 163 -13.02 -8.89 -10.35
CA MET A 163 -12.07 -9.70 -9.58
C MET A 163 -12.79 -10.46 -8.47
N ILE A 164 -12.44 -11.73 -8.33
CA ILE A 164 -12.94 -12.57 -7.24
C ILE A 164 -11.86 -13.56 -6.80
N THR A 165 -11.66 -13.65 -5.48
CA THR A 165 -10.82 -14.67 -4.84
C THR A 165 -11.71 -15.80 -4.35
N VAL A 166 -11.55 -17.01 -4.88
CA VAL A 166 -12.40 -18.17 -4.55
C VAL A 166 -11.63 -19.19 -3.72
N PRO A 167 -12.16 -19.60 -2.54
CA PRO A 167 -11.63 -20.75 -1.79
C PRO A 167 -11.84 -22.06 -2.56
N LEU A 168 -10.90 -23.00 -2.44
CA LEU A 168 -10.88 -24.26 -3.20
C LEU A 168 -11.16 -25.50 -2.34
N GLU A 169 -11.51 -25.35 -1.06
CA GLU A 169 -11.80 -26.48 -0.18
C GLU A 169 -13.03 -27.29 -0.64
N ARG A 170 -13.98 -26.63 -1.24
CA ARG A 170 -15.18 -27.26 -1.79
C ARG A 170 -15.16 -27.13 -3.32
N PRO A 171 -15.04 -28.23 -4.07
CA PRO A 171 -14.95 -28.15 -5.55
C PRO A 171 -16.10 -27.38 -6.22
N ASN A 172 -17.28 -27.39 -5.62
CA ASN A 172 -18.44 -26.68 -6.14
C ASN A 172 -18.30 -25.15 -6.07
N ASP A 173 -17.54 -24.63 -5.12
CA ASP A 173 -17.31 -23.19 -4.96
C ASP A 173 -16.51 -22.64 -6.14
N PHE A 174 -15.47 -23.37 -6.57
CA PHE A 174 -14.70 -23.00 -7.76
C PHE A 174 -15.54 -22.99 -9.03
N ILE A 175 -16.37 -24.03 -9.21
CA ILE A 175 -17.31 -24.12 -10.36
C ILE A 175 -18.27 -22.93 -10.37
N LYS A 176 -18.80 -22.55 -9.21
CA LYS A 176 -19.69 -21.39 -9.10
C LYS A 176 -18.94 -20.08 -9.35
N GLY A 177 -17.68 -19.96 -8.92
CA GLY A 177 -16.83 -18.82 -9.30
C GLY A 177 -16.69 -18.67 -10.82
N ILE A 178 -16.49 -19.76 -11.53
CA ILE A 178 -16.47 -19.75 -13.01
C ILE A 178 -17.84 -19.34 -13.59
N GLN A 179 -18.96 -19.79 -12.98
CA GLN A 179 -20.30 -19.36 -13.38
C GLN A 179 -20.50 -17.86 -13.16
N VAL A 180 -19.99 -17.29 -12.06
CA VAL A 180 -20.02 -15.85 -11.81
C VAL A 180 -19.29 -15.09 -12.92
N LEU A 181 -18.06 -15.47 -13.26
CA LEU A 181 -17.32 -14.84 -14.37
C LEU A 181 -18.09 -14.94 -15.70
N ARG A 182 -18.70 -16.10 -15.95
CA ARG A 182 -19.51 -16.30 -17.16
C ARG A 182 -20.74 -15.40 -17.17
N ASP A 183 -21.39 -15.24 -16.03
CA ASP A 183 -22.58 -14.39 -15.93
C ASP A 183 -22.24 -12.92 -16.10
N TRP A 184 -21.15 -12.46 -15.52
CA TRP A 184 -20.62 -11.11 -15.76
C TRP A 184 -20.29 -10.87 -17.24
N ALA A 185 -19.77 -11.88 -17.94
CA ALA A 185 -19.40 -11.79 -19.34
C ALA A 185 -20.60 -11.69 -20.30
N GLY A 186 -21.80 -12.17 -19.91
CA GLY A 186 -22.89 -12.22 -20.88
C GLY A 186 -24.30 -12.42 -20.33
N SER A 187 -24.52 -12.26 -19.02
CA SER A 187 -25.83 -12.58 -18.40
C SER A 187 -26.23 -11.71 -17.21
N VAL A 188 -25.73 -10.49 -17.15
CA VAL A 188 -26.22 -9.47 -16.21
C VAL A 188 -27.66 -9.12 -16.60
N THR A 189 -28.58 -9.07 -15.64
CA THR A 189 -30.03 -8.96 -15.90
C THR A 189 -30.47 -7.54 -16.26
N TYR A 190 -29.88 -6.51 -15.69
CA TYR A 190 -30.26 -5.10 -15.88
C TYR A 190 -31.75 -4.88 -15.63
N ASP A 191 -32.26 -5.41 -14.49
CA ASP A 191 -33.65 -5.18 -14.07
C ASP A 191 -33.84 -3.66 -13.80
N GLU A 192 -34.97 -3.12 -14.24
CA GLU A 192 -35.22 -1.67 -14.16
C GLU A 192 -35.41 -1.20 -12.72
N ALA A 193 -35.99 -2.03 -11.86
CA ALA A 193 -36.13 -1.69 -10.43
C ALA A 193 -34.75 -1.65 -9.75
N ASP A 194 -33.88 -2.60 -10.08
CA ASP A 194 -32.52 -2.63 -9.53
C ASP A 194 -31.65 -1.48 -10.07
N ILE A 195 -31.77 -1.14 -11.36
CA ILE A 195 -31.10 0.05 -11.92
C ILE A 195 -31.55 1.31 -11.16
N ASN A 196 -32.85 1.48 -10.94
CA ASN A 196 -33.36 2.66 -10.27
C ASN A 196 -32.94 2.73 -8.78
N ALA A 197 -32.83 1.59 -8.10
CA ALA A 197 -32.30 1.54 -6.73
C ALA A 197 -30.80 1.90 -6.69
N GLU A 198 -30.00 1.38 -7.63
CA GLU A 198 -28.55 1.60 -7.68
C GLU A 198 -28.14 3.04 -8.07
N ARG A 199 -29.04 3.80 -8.75
CA ARG A 199 -28.77 5.23 -9.05
C ARG A 199 -28.38 6.03 -7.81
N GLY A 200 -29.03 5.77 -6.68
CA GLY A 200 -28.71 6.40 -5.40
C GLY A 200 -27.29 6.12 -4.97
N VAL A 201 -26.87 4.87 -5.04
CA VAL A 201 -25.51 4.44 -4.64
C VAL A 201 -24.45 5.09 -5.54
N VAL A 202 -24.62 5.06 -6.87
CA VAL A 202 -23.70 5.71 -7.83
C VAL A 202 -23.64 7.21 -7.60
N MET A 203 -24.77 7.85 -7.26
CA MET A 203 -24.79 9.29 -6.93
C MET A 203 -24.06 9.61 -5.63
N GLU A 204 -24.13 8.73 -4.62
CA GLU A 204 -23.34 8.94 -3.39
C GLU A 204 -21.84 8.73 -3.63
N GLU A 205 -21.44 7.82 -4.51
CA GLU A 205 -20.06 7.71 -4.94
C GLU A 205 -19.59 8.95 -5.71
N TRP A 206 -20.40 9.44 -6.65
CA TRP A 206 -20.13 10.70 -7.36
C TRP A 206 -19.92 11.85 -6.37
N ARG A 207 -20.77 11.95 -5.35
CA ARG A 207 -20.68 12.96 -4.29
C ARG A 207 -19.41 12.83 -3.48
N LEU A 208 -19.03 11.61 -3.11
CA LEU A 208 -17.82 11.34 -2.33
C LEU A 208 -16.55 11.80 -3.06
N ARG A 209 -16.50 11.61 -4.39
CA ARG A 209 -15.35 11.99 -5.23
C ARG A 209 -15.21 13.51 -5.43
N LYS A 210 -16.21 14.33 -5.08
CA LYS A 210 -16.17 15.80 -5.21
C LYS A 210 -15.36 16.45 -4.10
N GLY A 211 -14.65 17.52 -4.45
CA GLY A 211 -13.78 18.32 -3.57
C GLY A 211 -12.87 19.23 -4.39
N ALA A 212 -11.95 19.93 -3.72
CA ALA A 212 -11.05 20.89 -4.35
C ALA A 212 -10.26 20.28 -5.52
N ASP A 213 -9.67 19.09 -5.30
CA ASP A 213 -8.85 18.42 -6.32
C ASP A 213 -9.69 18.04 -7.56
N ALA A 214 -10.94 17.59 -7.38
CA ALA A 214 -11.83 17.29 -8.48
C ALA A 214 -12.17 18.57 -9.28
N ARG A 215 -12.49 19.67 -8.59
CA ARG A 215 -12.83 20.96 -9.25
C ARG A 215 -11.67 21.52 -10.07
N VAL A 216 -10.44 21.50 -9.54
CA VAL A 216 -9.27 21.94 -10.31
C VAL A 216 -8.90 20.93 -11.40
N GLY A 217 -9.08 19.65 -11.13
CA GLY A 217 -8.91 18.56 -12.12
C GLY A 217 -9.83 18.76 -13.33
N ASP A 218 -11.09 19.14 -13.12
CA ASP A 218 -12.05 19.41 -14.19
C ASP A 218 -11.61 20.62 -15.06
N VAL A 219 -10.95 21.63 -14.47
CA VAL A 219 -10.33 22.75 -15.21
C VAL A 219 -9.12 22.30 -16.03
N HIS A 220 -8.31 21.38 -15.51
CA HIS A 220 -7.08 20.91 -16.15
C HIS A 220 -7.34 19.87 -17.24
N ARG A 221 -8.37 19.03 -17.08
CA ARG A 221 -8.72 17.92 -17.97
C ARG A 221 -8.72 18.26 -19.45
N PRO A 222 -9.35 19.37 -19.92
CA PRO A 222 -9.36 19.74 -21.35
C PRO A 222 -7.97 20.03 -21.94
N TYR A 223 -7.02 20.47 -21.10
CA TYR A 223 -5.64 20.72 -21.52
C TYR A 223 -4.81 19.43 -21.56
N ILE A 224 -4.93 18.58 -20.53
CA ILE A 224 -4.22 17.31 -20.45
C ILE A 224 -4.66 16.39 -21.59
N PHE A 225 -5.95 16.21 -21.77
CA PHE A 225 -6.52 15.32 -22.79
C PHE A 225 -6.83 15.97 -24.13
N TYR A 226 -6.51 17.20 -24.30
CA TYR A 226 -6.51 18.04 -25.51
C TYR A 226 -7.36 17.52 -26.67
N LYS A 227 -8.57 18.10 -26.85
CA LYS A 227 -9.48 17.83 -27.99
C LYS A 227 -9.79 16.34 -28.23
N SER A 228 -9.60 15.49 -27.26
CA SER A 228 -9.93 14.06 -27.34
C SER A 228 -11.22 13.75 -26.58
N LYS A 229 -11.76 12.57 -26.82
CA LYS A 229 -12.93 12.06 -26.11
C LYS A 229 -12.69 11.89 -24.60
N TYR A 230 -11.43 11.63 -24.19
CA TYR A 230 -11.03 11.56 -22.78
C TYR A 230 -11.22 12.89 -22.02
N ALA A 231 -11.23 14.02 -22.73
CA ALA A 231 -11.45 15.33 -22.09
C ALA A 231 -12.90 15.52 -21.60
N VAL A 232 -13.85 14.82 -22.19
CA VAL A 232 -15.29 14.98 -21.96
C VAL A 232 -15.98 13.74 -21.41
N ARG A 233 -15.24 12.65 -21.21
CA ARG A 233 -15.74 11.43 -20.55
C ARG A 233 -15.15 11.31 -19.17
N ASP A 234 -15.99 11.54 -18.16
CA ASP A 234 -15.67 11.24 -16.77
C ASP A 234 -16.14 9.82 -16.45
N VAL A 235 -15.30 9.03 -15.81
CA VAL A 235 -15.63 7.65 -15.45
C VAL A 235 -16.85 7.59 -14.54
N ILE A 236 -16.94 8.54 -13.57
CA ILE A 236 -18.09 8.60 -12.66
C ILE A 236 -19.33 9.16 -13.36
N GLY A 237 -19.19 9.91 -14.43
CA GLY A 237 -20.24 10.34 -15.34
C GLY A 237 -20.93 11.65 -15.05
N ASP A 238 -21.89 11.93 -15.92
CA ASP A 238 -22.78 13.11 -15.82
C ASP A 238 -24.02 12.78 -14.98
N THR A 239 -24.32 13.62 -14.00
CA THR A 239 -25.44 13.39 -13.06
C THR A 239 -26.81 13.34 -13.73
N ASN A 240 -27.02 14.08 -14.85
CA ASN A 240 -28.30 14.00 -15.58
C ASN A 240 -28.43 12.65 -16.27
N VAL A 241 -27.34 12.11 -16.84
CA VAL A 241 -27.34 10.78 -17.44
C VAL A 241 -27.54 9.73 -16.36
N LEU A 242 -26.78 9.78 -15.27
CA LEU A 242 -26.89 8.81 -14.16
C LEU A 242 -28.31 8.74 -13.58
N LEU A 243 -28.96 9.88 -13.37
CA LEU A 243 -30.28 9.95 -12.78
C LEU A 243 -31.43 9.65 -13.74
N ARG A 244 -31.28 9.90 -15.07
CA ARG A 244 -32.39 9.94 -16.00
C ARG A 244 -32.25 9.03 -17.21
N ALA A 245 -31.07 8.48 -17.50
CA ALA A 245 -30.90 7.61 -18.67
C ALA A 245 -31.85 6.40 -18.61
N PRO A 246 -32.55 6.09 -19.71
CA PRO A 246 -33.35 4.87 -19.78
C PRO A 246 -32.51 3.62 -19.55
N ALA A 247 -33.07 2.58 -18.95
CA ALA A 247 -32.40 1.30 -18.72
C ALA A 247 -31.78 0.71 -20.01
N ASP A 248 -32.41 0.98 -21.16
CA ASP A 248 -31.91 0.53 -22.47
C ASP A 248 -30.55 1.16 -22.85
N ASN A 249 -30.18 2.34 -22.31
CA ASN A 249 -28.86 2.91 -22.56
C ASN A 249 -27.75 2.09 -21.90
N LEU A 250 -28.01 1.59 -20.67
CA LEU A 250 -27.10 0.67 -20.00
C LEU A 250 -27.01 -0.66 -20.76
N ARG A 251 -28.17 -1.23 -21.10
CA ARG A 251 -28.24 -2.48 -21.87
C ARG A 251 -27.55 -2.37 -23.23
N ARG A 252 -27.65 -1.18 -23.89
CA ARG A 252 -26.96 -0.87 -25.17
C ARG A 252 -25.45 -0.90 -24.97
N PHE A 253 -24.91 -0.22 -23.94
CA PHE A 253 -23.47 -0.23 -23.65
C PHE A 253 -22.97 -1.67 -23.42
N TYR A 254 -23.65 -2.42 -22.57
CA TYR A 254 -23.27 -3.80 -22.26
C TYR A 254 -23.29 -4.69 -23.51
N ARG A 255 -24.36 -4.69 -24.29
CA ARG A 255 -24.48 -5.49 -25.53
C ARG A 255 -23.44 -5.11 -26.58
N THR A 256 -23.04 -3.85 -26.62
CA THR A 256 -22.05 -3.35 -27.60
C THR A 256 -20.64 -3.77 -27.25
N TRP A 257 -20.27 -3.73 -25.98
CA TRP A 257 -18.89 -3.82 -25.54
C TRP A 257 -18.54 -5.11 -24.78
N TYR A 258 -19.50 -5.79 -24.12
CA TYR A 258 -19.25 -7.06 -23.44
C TYR A 258 -19.39 -8.21 -24.44
N ARG A 259 -18.42 -8.26 -25.35
CA ARG A 259 -18.37 -9.20 -26.48
C ARG A 259 -17.08 -10.02 -26.39
N PRO A 260 -17.09 -11.27 -26.92
CA PRO A 260 -15.94 -12.17 -26.85
C PRO A 260 -14.60 -11.55 -27.28
N GLU A 261 -14.62 -10.72 -28.32
CA GLU A 261 -13.42 -10.05 -28.84
C GLU A 261 -12.84 -8.96 -27.93
N HIS A 262 -13.59 -8.50 -26.94
CA HIS A 262 -13.18 -7.46 -25.97
C HIS A 262 -12.97 -8.02 -24.57
N MET A 263 -13.16 -9.30 -24.34
CA MET A 263 -13.05 -9.92 -23.04
C MET A 263 -11.88 -10.92 -22.96
N SER A 264 -11.35 -11.11 -21.76
CA SER A 264 -10.39 -12.16 -21.45
C SER A 264 -10.63 -12.70 -20.06
N VAL A 265 -10.29 -13.96 -19.81
CA VAL A 265 -10.38 -14.60 -18.50
C VAL A 265 -8.99 -14.89 -17.97
N VAL A 266 -8.72 -14.50 -16.73
CA VAL A 266 -7.47 -14.80 -16.00
C VAL A 266 -7.81 -15.62 -14.77
N ILE A 267 -7.11 -16.75 -14.57
CA ILE A 267 -7.23 -17.58 -13.38
C ILE A 267 -5.84 -17.98 -12.90
N VAL A 268 -5.51 -17.55 -11.70
CA VAL A 268 -4.23 -17.84 -11.05
C VAL A 268 -4.50 -18.41 -9.66
N GLY A 269 -3.92 -19.55 -9.33
CA GLY A 269 -4.15 -20.14 -8.00
C GLY A 269 -3.64 -21.54 -7.83
N ASP A 270 -3.99 -22.14 -6.71
CA ASP A 270 -3.66 -23.54 -6.37
C ASP A 270 -4.58 -24.50 -7.14
N VAL A 271 -4.53 -24.40 -8.47
CA VAL A 271 -5.41 -25.09 -9.41
C VAL A 271 -4.59 -25.92 -10.40
N GLU A 272 -5.23 -26.96 -10.97
CA GLU A 272 -4.63 -27.70 -12.07
C GLU A 272 -5.10 -27.08 -13.40
N PRO A 273 -4.20 -26.54 -14.23
CA PRO A 273 -4.57 -25.80 -15.44
C PRO A 273 -5.44 -26.56 -16.44
N SER A 274 -5.24 -27.87 -16.57
CA SER A 274 -6.06 -28.72 -17.44
C SER A 274 -7.51 -28.85 -16.95
N THR A 275 -7.72 -28.91 -15.64
CA THR A 275 -9.04 -28.97 -15.02
C THR A 275 -9.77 -27.64 -15.17
N VAL A 276 -9.07 -26.53 -14.92
CA VAL A 276 -9.62 -25.17 -15.12
C VAL A 276 -10.08 -24.99 -16.58
N GLU A 277 -9.23 -25.38 -17.53
CA GLU A 277 -9.57 -25.30 -18.95
C GLU A 277 -10.86 -26.09 -19.29
N GLN A 278 -11.00 -27.31 -18.77
CA GLN A 278 -12.22 -28.10 -18.98
C GLN A 278 -13.47 -27.38 -18.44
N TYR A 279 -13.38 -26.75 -17.28
CA TYR A 279 -14.50 -25.96 -16.74
C TYR A 279 -14.78 -24.72 -17.58
N LEU A 280 -13.75 -23.99 -18.00
CA LEU A 280 -13.94 -22.85 -18.89
C LEU A 280 -14.62 -23.27 -20.20
N LEU A 281 -14.13 -24.35 -20.85
CA LEU A 281 -14.71 -24.90 -22.07
C LEU A 281 -16.17 -25.33 -21.85
N LYS A 282 -16.50 -25.84 -20.67
CA LYS A 282 -17.87 -26.27 -20.36
C LYS A 282 -18.84 -25.11 -20.14
N TYR A 283 -18.45 -24.12 -19.37
CA TYR A 283 -19.38 -23.08 -18.90
C TYR A 283 -19.43 -21.85 -19.80
N PHE A 284 -18.35 -21.50 -20.49
CA PHE A 284 -18.32 -20.35 -21.41
C PHE A 284 -18.78 -20.65 -22.84
N THR A 285 -19.09 -21.90 -23.18
CA THR A 285 -19.61 -22.26 -24.52
C THR A 285 -20.97 -21.65 -24.84
N SER A 286 -21.74 -21.28 -23.81
CA SER A 286 -23.04 -20.64 -23.96
C SER A 286 -22.98 -19.14 -24.30
N ILE A 287 -21.79 -18.53 -24.32
CA ILE A 287 -21.63 -17.15 -24.78
C ILE A 287 -21.53 -17.21 -26.30
N PRO A 288 -22.49 -16.59 -27.04
CA PRO A 288 -22.47 -16.63 -28.49
C PRO A 288 -21.18 -16.00 -29.01
N SER A 289 -20.58 -16.65 -30.02
CA SER A 289 -19.58 -15.95 -30.82
C SER A 289 -20.24 -14.74 -31.49
N SER A 290 -19.49 -13.66 -31.67
CA SER A 290 -20.00 -12.40 -32.25
C SER A 290 -20.54 -12.51 -33.69
N GLY A 291 -20.61 -13.69 -34.25
CA GLY A 291 -21.35 -14.13 -35.47
C GLY A 291 -21.26 -13.27 -36.73
N GLN A 292 -20.75 -12.10 -36.65
CA GLN A 292 -20.43 -11.14 -37.72
C GLN A 292 -19.03 -10.62 -37.47
N THR A 293 -18.47 -9.88 -38.41
CA THR A 293 -17.12 -9.28 -38.32
C THR A 293 -16.86 -8.73 -36.94
N PRO A 294 -15.83 -9.22 -36.20
CA PRO A 294 -15.52 -8.73 -34.88
C PRO A 294 -15.48 -7.21 -34.86
N SER A 295 -16.20 -6.58 -33.92
CA SER A 295 -16.10 -5.13 -33.78
C SER A 295 -14.69 -4.79 -33.29
N SER A 296 -13.96 -3.98 -34.04
CA SER A 296 -12.69 -3.48 -33.54
C SER A 296 -12.93 -2.35 -32.55
N ARG A 297 -12.26 -2.41 -31.41
CA ARG A 297 -12.20 -1.25 -30.49
C ARG A 297 -11.55 -0.09 -31.26
N PRO A 298 -12.14 1.11 -31.28
CA PRO A 298 -11.52 2.26 -31.94
C PRO A 298 -10.20 2.60 -31.21
N GLN A 299 -9.16 2.90 -32.00
CA GLN A 299 -7.92 3.45 -31.48
C GLN A 299 -8.13 4.94 -31.19
N LEU A 300 -8.07 5.29 -29.92
CA LEU A 300 -8.32 6.65 -29.43
C LEU A 300 -6.99 7.24 -28.91
N SER A 301 -6.26 7.93 -29.78
CA SER A 301 -5.05 8.65 -29.42
C SER A 301 -5.35 10.11 -29.10
N LEU A 302 -4.49 10.72 -28.28
CA LEU A 302 -4.57 12.16 -28.04
C LEU A 302 -3.97 12.92 -29.23
N PRO A 303 -4.66 13.97 -29.74
CA PRO A 303 -4.11 14.78 -30.82
C PRO A 303 -2.79 15.44 -30.39
N PRO A 304 -1.77 15.48 -31.28
CA PRO A 304 -0.52 16.18 -31.00
C PRO A 304 -0.70 17.70 -31.06
N HIS A 305 0.19 18.41 -30.36
CA HIS A 305 0.27 19.87 -30.37
C HIS A 305 1.73 20.34 -30.25
N SER A 306 2.09 21.38 -30.93
CA SER A 306 3.45 21.95 -30.94
C SER A 306 3.65 22.95 -29.78
N GLU A 307 2.59 23.68 -29.45
CA GLU A 307 2.63 24.67 -28.37
C GLU A 307 2.56 24.03 -26.99
N THR A 308 3.18 24.62 -25.99
CA THR A 308 2.96 24.25 -24.59
C THR A 308 1.61 24.77 -24.14
N LEU A 309 0.71 23.87 -23.76
CA LEU A 309 -0.58 24.23 -23.15
C LEU A 309 -0.38 24.55 -21.69
N ILE A 310 -1.01 25.60 -21.19
CA ILE A 310 -0.91 26.01 -19.77
C ILE A 310 -2.31 26.17 -19.21
N SER A 311 -2.57 25.48 -18.10
CA SER A 311 -3.83 25.56 -17.35
C SER A 311 -3.54 25.99 -15.93
N ILE A 312 -4.23 27.05 -15.46
CA ILE A 312 -4.04 27.61 -14.12
C ILE A 312 -5.38 27.69 -13.42
N ALA A 313 -5.53 26.92 -12.35
CA ALA A 313 -6.74 26.89 -11.54
C ALA A 313 -6.47 27.39 -10.12
N SER A 314 -7.50 27.86 -9.46
CA SER A 314 -7.47 28.14 -8.01
C SER A 314 -8.73 27.67 -7.34
N ASP A 315 -8.61 27.32 -6.06
CA ASP A 315 -9.74 26.85 -5.26
C ASP A 315 -9.57 27.23 -3.78
N PRO A 316 -10.65 27.63 -3.08
CA PRO A 316 -10.57 28.06 -1.69
C PRO A 316 -10.24 26.95 -0.69
N GLU A 317 -10.46 25.69 -1.05
CA GLU A 317 -10.21 24.52 -0.18
C GLU A 317 -8.87 23.83 -0.46
N LEU A 318 -8.12 24.25 -1.48
CA LEU A 318 -6.77 23.75 -1.70
C LEU A 318 -5.86 24.07 -0.51
N THR A 319 -5.09 23.08 -0.09
CA THR A 319 -4.17 23.22 1.04
C THR A 319 -2.76 23.63 0.61
N GLN A 320 -2.36 23.34 -0.62
CA GLN A 320 -1.03 23.63 -1.16
C GLN A 320 -1.12 24.11 -2.61
N ALA A 321 -0.12 24.92 -3.01
CA ALA A 321 0.08 25.22 -4.41
C ALA A 321 0.91 24.14 -5.07
N THR A 322 0.43 23.58 -6.18
CA THR A 322 1.09 22.51 -6.94
C THR A 322 1.26 22.92 -8.40
N ALA A 323 2.27 22.35 -9.05
CA ALA A 323 2.41 22.46 -10.49
C ALA A 323 2.86 21.13 -11.08
N GLU A 324 2.37 20.81 -12.26
CA GLU A 324 2.71 19.59 -12.97
C GLU A 324 3.06 19.91 -14.43
N LEU A 325 4.11 19.26 -14.91
CA LEU A 325 4.50 19.24 -16.32
C LEU A 325 4.18 17.86 -16.88
N TYR A 326 3.45 17.81 -17.97
CA TYR A 326 3.19 16.60 -18.74
C TYR A 326 3.84 16.71 -20.12
N ILE A 327 4.48 15.63 -20.57
CA ILE A 327 5.01 15.49 -21.94
C ILE A 327 4.42 14.21 -22.50
N LYS A 328 3.48 14.37 -23.43
CA LYS A 328 2.69 13.25 -23.98
C LYS A 328 3.41 12.64 -25.17
N ARG A 329 3.42 11.31 -25.23
CA ARG A 329 3.96 10.54 -26.34
C ARG A 329 3.13 9.28 -26.56
N GLN A 330 3.27 8.68 -27.74
CA GLN A 330 2.61 7.41 -28.00
C GLN A 330 3.12 6.35 -27.01
N SER A 331 2.24 5.45 -26.57
CA SER A 331 2.62 4.31 -25.74
C SER A 331 3.49 3.35 -26.53
N ASP A 332 4.69 3.09 -26.02
CA ASP A 332 5.58 2.06 -26.57
C ASP A 332 5.11 0.69 -26.06
N THR A 333 5.01 -0.26 -26.96
CA THR A 333 4.82 -1.67 -26.57
C THR A 333 6.18 -2.29 -26.37
N VAL A 334 6.46 -2.77 -25.16
CA VAL A 334 7.70 -3.52 -24.88
C VAL A 334 7.56 -4.91 -25.50
N ARG A 335 8.27 -5.19 -26.58
CA ARG A 335 8.23 -6.48 -27.30
C ARG A 335 9.58 -7.16 -27.37
N THR A 336 10.64 -6.38 -27.54
CA THR A 336 12.00 -6.87 -27.73
C THR A 336 12.86 -6.62 -26.50
N TYR A 337 14.02 -7.30 -26.40
CA TYR A 337 14.99 -7.01 -25.35
C TYR A 337 15.56 -5.58 -25.46
N GLY A 338 15.57 -5.01 -26.67
CA GLY A 338 15.92 -3.60 -26.88
C GLY A 338 14.90 -2.66 -26.24
N ASP A 339 13.59 -2.97 -26.35
CA ASP A 339 12.54 -2.22 -25.67
C ASP A 339 12.69 -2.34 -24.15
N TYR A 340 12.99 -3.55 -23.67
CA TYR A 340 13.23 -3.80 -22.25
C TYR A 340 14.43 -3.01 -21.73
N LYS A 341 15.54 -2.96 -22.49
CA LYS A 341 16.69 -2.13 -22.16
C LYS A 341 16.31 -0.64 -22.06
N ARG A 342 15.51 -0.12 -22.99
CA ARG A 342 15.00 1.26 -22.92
C ARG A 342 14.15 1.52 -21.69
N GLN A 343 13.33 0.55 -21.30
CA GLN A 343 12.54 0.64 -20.05
C GLN A 343 13.45 0.74 -18.83
N ILE A 344 14.49 -0.09 -18.72
CA ILE A 344 15.45 -0.05 -17.62
C ILE A 344 16.19 1.31 -17.61
N ILE A 345 16.64 1.80 -18.75
CA ILE A 345 17.28 3.13 -18.90
C ILE A 345 16.34 4.24 -18.39
N THR A 346 15.06 4.18 -18.78
CA THR A 346 14.04 5.13 -18.36
C THR A 346 13.84 5.12 -16.84
N GLN A 347 13.77 3.94 -16.23
CA GLN A 347 13.62 3.79 -14.77
C GLN A 347 14.83 4.36 -14.04
N LEU A 348 16.06 4.05 -14.48
CA LEU A 348 17.29 4.59 -13.90
C LEU A 348 17.35 6.12 -14.02
N ALA A 349 16.97 6.68 -15.17
CA ALA A 349 16.98 8.13 -15.38
C ALA A 349 16.04 8.85 -14.41
N PHE A 350 14.84 8.32 -14.18
CA PHE A 350 13.91 8.89 -13.18
C PHE A 350 14.37 8.66 -11.74
N ASP A 351 14.88 7.47 -11.40
CA ASP A 351 15.41 7.20 -10.05
C ASP A 351 16.48 8.23 -9.68
N LEU A 352 17.45 8.44 -10.54
CA LEU A 352 18.54 9.38 -10.29
C LEU A 352 18.06 10.84 -10.23
N LEU A 353 17.18 11.26 -11.12
CA LEU A 353 16.62 12.61 -11.05
C LEU A 353 15.82 12.81 -9.75
N ASN A 354 15.00 11.83 -9.35
CA ASN A 354 14.21 11.91 -8.13
C ASN A 354 15.10 11.96 -6.86
N ARG A 355 16.24 11.26 -6.85
CA ARG A 355 17.23 11.37 -5.77
C ARG A 355 17.78 12.80 -5.67
N ARG A 356 18.15 13.43 -6.79
CA ARG A 356 18.60 14.84 -6.80
C ARG A 356 17.51 15.80 -6.34
N LEU A 357 16.25 15.58 -6.77
CA LEU A 357 15.11 16.38 -6.28
C LEU A 357 14.91 16.22 -4.77
N GLN A 358 15.06 15.01 -4.24
CA GLN A 358 14.97 14.76 -2.80
C GLN A 358 16.10 15.44 -2.02
N GLU A 359 17.32 15.48 -2.54
CA GLU A 359 18.42 16.25 -1.91
C GLU A 359 18.08 17.74 -1.77
N LEU A 360 17.35 18.30 -2.74
CA LEU A 360 16.95 19.71 -2.71
C LEU A 360 15.90 20.02 -1.64
N THR A 361 15.05 19.06 -1.25
CA THR A 361 14.06 19.28 -0.16
C THR A 361 14.72 19.51 1.19
N ARG A 362 15.98 19.11 1.34
CA ARG A 362 16.76 19.24 2.59
C ARG A 362 17.65 20.50 2.63
N LYS A 363 17.61 21.33 1.58
CA LYS A 363 18.29 22.65 1.58
C LYS A 363 17.48 23.67 2.37
N ASN A 364 18.15 24.64 2.93
CA ASN A 364 17.51 25.74 3.65
C ASN A 364 17.71 27.09 2.92
N PRO A 365 16.65 27.80 2.45
CA PRO A 365 15.26 27.30 2.35
C PRO A 365 15.12 26.24 1.24
N PRO A 366 14.22 25.25 1.42
CA PRO A 366 13.95 24.27 0.39
C PRO A 366 13.22 24.93 -0.80
N PRO A 367 13.62 24.63 -2.05
CA PRO A 367 12.98 25.26 -3.22
C PRO A 367 11.55 24.77 -3.46
N PHE A 368 11.19 23.62 -2.91
CA PHE A 368 9.86 23.00 -2.93
C PHE A 368 9.68 22.12 -1.69
N ALA A 369 8.45 21.87 -1.28
CA ALA A 369 8.12 20.94 -0.20
C ALA A 369 8.32 19.48 -0.65
N SER A 370 7.94 19.20 -1.90
CA SER A 370 8.19 17.91 -2.55
C SER A 370 8.32 18.09 -4.06
N ALA A 371 9.03 17.18 -4.72
CA ALA A 371 9.08 17.10 -6.18
C ALA A 371 9.27 15.64 -6.60
N ALA A 372 8.69 15.28 -7.74
CA ALA A 372 8.83 13.95 -8.32
C ALA A 372 8.78 14.00 -9.86
N THR A 373 9.44 13.03 -10.49
CA THR A 373 9.35 12.81 -11.94
C THR A 373 9.09 11.33 -12.22
N GLY A 374 8.48 11.04 -13.36
CA GLY A 374 8.18 9.66 -13.73
C GLY A 374 7.47 9.57 -15.07
N THR A 375 6.96 8.39 -15.36
CA THR A 375 6.13 8.12 -16.54
C THR A 375 4.97 7.20 -16.17
N PHE A 376 3.81 7.42 -16.78
CA PHE A 376 2.62 6.58 -16.60
C PHE A 376 1.79 6.52 -17.89
N GLY A 377 0.93 5.50 -17.98
CA GLY A 377 -0.08 5.44 -19.04
C GLY A 377 -1.16 6.49 -18.80
N LEU A 378 -1.24 7.49 -19.65
CA LEU A 378 -2.28 8.53 -19.59
C LEU A 378 -3.60 8.04 -20.20
N THR A 379 -3.49 7.32 -21.31
CA THR A 379 -4.56 6.57 -21.96
C THR A 379 -3.98 5.28 -22.52
N ARG A 380 -4.80 4.40 -23.09
CA ARG A 380 -4.34 3.16 -23.71
C ARG A 380 -3.21 3.40 -24.73
N GLU A 381 -3.34 4.42 -25.56
CA GLU A 381 -2.43 4.70 -26.67
C GLU A 381 -1.43 5.83 -26.36
N THR A 382 -1.53 6.46 -25.19
CA THR A 382 -0.70 7.61 -24.83
C THR A 382 -0.05 7.43 -23.47
N ARG A 383 1.25 7.61 -23.43
CA ARG A 383 2.07 7.67 -22.22
C ARG A 383 2.47 9.11 -21.92
N ALA A 384 2.50 9.49 -20.66
CA ALA A 384 3.01 10.79 -20.24
C ALA A 384 4.27 10.64 -19.39
N THR A 385 5.29 11.43 -19.72
CA THR A 385 6.33 11.80 -18.76
C THR A 385 5.78 12.94 -17.93
N TYR A 386 5.96 12.89 -16.61
CA TYR A 386 5.54 13.97 -15.73
C TYR A 386 6.68 14.47 -14.85
N GLY A 387 6.56 15.72 -14.45
CA GLY A 387 7.32 16.33 -13.37
C GLY A 387 6.35 17.12 -12.50
N SER A 388 6.33 16.87 -11.20
CA SER A 388 5.41 17.53 -10.26
C SER A 388 6.19 18.21 -9.13
N VAL A 389 5.65 19.32 -8.62
CA VAL A 389 6.15 20.01 -7.41
C VAL A 389 5.00 20.46 -6.54
N SER A 390 5.20 20.36 -5.20
CA SER A 390 4.41 21.08 -4.21
C SER A 390 5.27 22.23 -3.67
N ALA A 391 4.71 23.43 -3.66
CA ALA A 391 5.47 24.62 -3.29
C ALA A 391 5.79 24.64 -1.78
N SER A 392 7.00 25.07 -1.44
CA SER A 392 7.44 25.31 -0.06
C SER A 392 7.01 26.68 0.47
N ASP A 393 6.58 27.57 -0.40
CA ASP A 393 6.09 28.91 -0.07
C ASP A 393 4.87 29.29 -0.94
N LYS A 394 4.40 30.52 -0.82
CA LYS A 394 3.22 31.02 -1.52
C LYS A 394 3.44 31.33 -3.01
N ASN A 395 4.66 31.13 -3.52
CA ASN A 395 5.01 31.38 -4.90
C ASN A 395 5.44 30.10 -5.63
N VAL A 396 4.49 29.42 -6.25
CA VAL A 396 4.71 28.16 -6.96
C VAL A 396 5.74 28.26 -8.09
N LEU A 397 5.92 29.43 -8.70
CA LEU A 397 6.90 29.61 -9.78
C LEU A 397 8.36 29.39 -9.34
N LYS A 398 8.68 29.63 -8.06
CA LYS A 398 10.02 29.27 -7.55
C LYS A 398 10.27 27.78 -7.58
N SER A 399 9.26 27.02 -7.18
CA SER A 399 9.32 25.55 -7.18
C SER A 399 9.37 24.98 -8.60
N VAL A 400 8.58 25.55 -9.51
CA VAL A 400 8.65 25.21 -10.95
C VAL A 400 10.02 25.53 -11.53
N ASN A 401 10.62 26.68 -11.19
CA ASN A 401 11.98 27.04 -11.61
C ASN A 401 13.01 25.99 -11.17
N ALA A 402 12.93 25.54 -9.94
CA ALA A 402 13.87 24.55 -9.39
C ALA A 402 13.71 23.18 -10.09
N LEU A 403 12.49 22.71 -10.29
CA LEU A 403 12.21 21.45 -11.03
C LEU A 403 12.76 21.54 -12.46
N LEU A 404 12.39 22.59 -13.21
CA LEU A 404 12.84 22.78 -14.58
C LEU A 404 14.35 22.93 -14.68
N THR A 405 15.00 23.57 -13.68
CA THR A 405 16.46 23.68 -13.63
C THR A 405 17.12 22.30 -13.50
N GLU A 406 16.59 21.40 -12.67
CA GLU A 406 17.14 20.04 -12.54
C GLU A 406 16.87 19.18 -13.79
N ILE A 407 15.71 19.33 -14.41
CA ILE A 407 15.40 18.69 -15.70
C ILE A 407 16.38 19.16 -16.78
N GLU A 408 16.62 20.46 -16.88
CA GLU A 408 17.60 21.02 -17.83
C GLU A 408 19.04 20.61 -17.48
N ARG A 409 19.37 20.45 -16.20
CA ARG A 409 20.68 19.94 -15.75
C ARG A 409 20.94 18.53 -16.28
N VAL A 410 20.00 17.60 -16.14
CA VAL A 410 20.17 16.22 -16.63
C VAL A 410 20.17 16.14 -18.13
N LYS A 411 19.42 16.97 -18.84
CA LYS A 411 19.47 17.06 -20.32
C LYS A 411 20.85 17.51 -20.83
N ARG A 412 21.47 18.51 -20.18
CA ARG A 412 22.76 19.08 -20.63
C ARG A 412 23.96 18.28 -20.18
N HIS A 413 23.95 17.85 -18.92
CA HIS A 413 25.14 17.26 -18.29
C HIS A 413 24.99 15.76 -18.02
N GLY A 414 23.77 15.20 -18.11
CA GLY A 414 23.52 13.79 -17.79
C GLY A 414 23.69 13.48 -16.29
N TYR A 415 24.14 12.28 -16.03
CA TYR A 415 24.36 11.73 -14.68
C TYR A 415 25.82 11.33 -14.53
N THR A 416 26.29 11.26 -13.29
CA THR A 416 27.67 10.80 -13.02
C THR A 416 27.74 9.28 -13.01
N ASP A 417 28.90 8.71 -13.30
CA ASP A 417 29.11 7.26 -13.25
C ASP A 417 28.90 6.69 -11.84
N THR A 418 29.23 7.48 -10.82
CA THR A 418 29.07 7.07 -9.42
C THR A 418 27.61 7.01 -8.99
N GLU A 419 26.75 7.94 -9.44
CA GLU A 419 25.30 7.84 -9.26
C GLU A 419 24.73 6.63 -9.99
N LEU A 420 25.13 6.43 -11.25
CA LEU A 420 24.69 5.31 -12.07
C LEU A 420 25.07 3.95 -11.44
N ALA A 421 26.30 3.82 -10.97
CA ALA A 421 26.75 2.60 -10.32
C ALA A 421 25.87 2.25 -9.10
N ARG A 422 25.62 3.23 -8.22
CA ARG A 422 24.76 3.04 -7.04
C ARG A 422 23.30 2.70 -7.41
N SER A 423 22.75 3.33 -8.45
CA SER A 423 21.38 3.04 -8.90
C SER A 423 21.28 1.65 -9.53
N LYS A 424 22.32 1.22 -10.29
CA LYS A 424 22.41 -0.15 -10.79
C LYS A 424 22.46 -1.17 -9.65
N ASP A 425 23.28 -0.93 -8.63
CA ASP A 425 23.38 -1.82 -7.47
C ASP A 425 22.03 -1.91 -6.73
N ALA A 426 21.34 -0.79 -6.57
CA ALA A 426 20.01 -0.77 -5.95
C ALA A 426 18.97 -1.55 -6.79
N MET A 427 18.97 -1.34 -8.10
CA MET A 427 18.06 -2.03 -9.01
C MET A 427 18.35 -3.53 -9.06
N MET A 428 19.62 -3.92 -9.10
CA MET A 428 20.01 -5.33 -9.05
C MET A 428 19.62 -5.98 -7.73
N SER A 429 19.83 -5.31 -6.60
CA SER A 429 19.41 -5.80 -5.28
C SER A 429 17.90 -5.99 -5.17
N MET A 430 17.12 -5.10 -5.76
CA MET A 430 15.66 -5.22 -5.83
C MET A 430 15.24 -6.44 -6.68
N MET A 431 15.86 -6.62 -7.85
CA MET A 431 15.58 -7.76 -8.72
C MET A 431 16.01 -9.10 -8.09
N GLU A 432 17.14 -9.11 -7.38
CA GLU A 432 17.60 -10.27 -6.61
C GLU A 432 16.54 -10.66 -5.55
N LYS A 433 15.98 -9.69 -4.85
CA LYS A 433 14.90 -9.93 -3.89
C LYS A 433 13.67 -10.54 -4.55
N TYR A 434 13.21 -10.00 -5.69
CA TYR A 434 12.07 -10.58 -6.42
C TYR A 434 12.37 -11.99 -6.90
N TYR A 435 13.58 -12.26 -7.39
CA TYR A 435 14.01 -13.60 -7.79
C TYR A 435 14.05 -14.57 -6.60
N ASN A 436 14.56 -14.14 -5.44
CA ASN A 436 14.59 -14.92 -4.22
C ASN A 436 13.18 -15.26 -3.71
N GLU A 437 12.22 -14.33 -3.86
CA GLU A 437 10.82 -14.50 -3.46
C GLU A 437 9.92 -15.19 -4.49
N ARG A 438 10.47 -15.69 -5.61
CA ARG A 438 9.70 -16.24 -6.74
C ARG A 438 8.74 -17.38 -6.38
N ASP A 439 9.05 -18.17 -5.37
CA ASP A 439 8.22 -19.28 -4.85
C ASP A 439 7.31 -18.85 -3.69
N LYS A 440 7.36 -17.56 -3.31
CA LYS A 440 6.56 -16.94 -2.24
C LYS A 440 5.65 -15.82 -2.77
N SER A 441 5.68 -15.54 -4.06
CA SER A 441 4.82 -14.52 -4.68
C SER A 441 3.36 -14.96 -4.70
N GLU A 442 2.47 -14.04 -4.42
CA GLU A 442 1.04 -14.32 -4.30
C GLU A 442 0.35 -14.37 -5.66
N SER A 443 -0.68 -15.20 -5.78
CA SER A 443 -1.47 -15.39 -6.99
C SER A 443 -2.06 -14.09 -7.53
N GLN A 444 -2.46 -13.19 -6.64
CA GLN A 444 -3.00 -11.88 -7.02
C GLN A 444 -2.01 -11.04 -7.83
N GLN A 445 -0.71 -11.08 -7.50
CA GLN A 445 0.32 -10.33 -8.24
C GLN A 445 0.42 -10.83 -9.69
N PHE A 446 0.42 -12.14 -9.89
CA PHE A 446 0.45 -12.75 -11.21
C PHE A 446 -0.83 -12.50 -12.01
N ALA A 447 -1.99 -12.52 -11.34
CA ALA A 447 -3.26 -12.21 -11.99
C ALA A 447 -3.30 -10.76 -12.49
N GLN A 448 -2.78 -9.81 -11.69
CA GLN A 448 -2.64 -8.41 -12.09
C GLN A 448 -1.61 -8.22 -13.21
N GLU A 449 -0.49 -8.96 -13.20
CA GLU A 449 0.51 -8.94 -14.27
C GLU A 449 -0.09 -9.41 -15.60
N LEU A 450 -0.82 -10.52 -15.58
CA LEU A 450 -1.54 -11.02 -16.77
C LEU A 450 -2.63 -10.05 -17.25
N THR A 451 -3.31 -9.37 -16.34
CA THR A 451 -4.28 -8.31 -16.67
C THR A 451 -3.60 -7.14 -17.39
N ARG A 452 -2.44 -6.68 -16.92
CA ARG A 452 -1.65 -5.65 -17.61
C ARG A 452 -1.17 -6.13 -18.98
N HIS A 453 -0.75 -7.39 -19.09
CA HIS A 453 -0.40 -7.98 -20.39
C HIS A 453 -1.56 -7.89 -21.39
N ILE A 454 -2.76 -8.26 -20.97
CA ILE A 454 -3.97 -8.22 -21.80
C ILE A 454 -4.28 -6.79 -22.24
N LEU A 455 -4.23 -5.84 -21.30
CA LEU A 455 -4.69 -4.47 -21.52
C LEU A 455 -3.62 -3.58 -22.16
N SER A 456 -2.38 -3.66 -21.69
CA SER A 456 -1.27 -2.79 -22.12
C SER A 456 -0.27 -3.48 -23.04
N ARG A 457 -0.48 -4.77 -23.36
CA ARG A 457 0.47 -5.59 -24.14
C ARG A 457 1.87 -5.67 -23.53
N GLU A 458 1.96 -5.50 -22.21
CA GLU A 458 3.18 -5.69 -21.43
C GLU A 458 3.69 -7.12 -21.61
N GLN A 459 4.99 -7.33 -21.76
CA GLN A 459 5.54 -8.70 -21.78
C GLN A 459 5.59 -9.28 -20.38
N VAL A 460 5.34 -10.58 -20.29
CA VAL A 460 5.35 -11.36 -19.05
C VAL A 460 6.39 -12.47 -19.18
N PRO A 461 7.70 -12.16 -19.02
CA PRO A 461 8.76 -13.16 -19.14
C PRO A 461 8.79 -14.16 -17.97
N GLY A 462 8.20 -13.77 -16.83
CA GLY A 462 8.36 -14.42 -15.55
C GLY A 462 9.70 -14.07 -14.91
N ILE A 463 9.70 -14.00 -13.57
CA ILE A 463 10.81 -13.44 -12.79
C ILE A 463 12.16 -14.13 -13.00
N VAL A 464 12.17 -15.44 -13.31
CA VAL A 464 13.44 -16.18 -13.57
C VAL A 464 14.11 -15.61 -14.83
N HIS A 465 13.34 -15.43 -15.90
CA HIS A 465 13.87 -14.85 -17.14
C HIS A 465 14.11 -13.35 -17.03
N GLU A 466 13.28 -12.64 -16.27
CA GLU A 466 13.48 -11.23 -15.97
C GLU A 466 14.78 -10.98 -15.22
N TRP A 467 15.13 -11.82 -14.26
CA TRP A 467 16.41 -11.79 -13.57
C TRP A 467 17.59 -11.94 -14.54
N GLU A 468 17.51 -12.90 -15.48
CA GLU A 468 18.52 -13.08 -16.54
C GLU A 468 18.65 -11.83 -17.42
N ILE A 469 17.53 -11.19 -17.77
CA ILE A 469 17.50 -9.94 -18.56
C ILE A 469 18.25 -8.83 -17.82
N TYR A 470 17.95 -8.62 -16.54
CA TYR A 470 18.62 -7.59 -15.73
C TYR A 470 20.11 -7.85 -15.56
N GLN A 471 20.50 -9.09 -15.27
CA GLN A 471 21.92 -9.47 -15.19
C GLN A 471 22.69 -9.20 -16.49
N THR A 472 22.03 -9.36 -17.62
CA THR A 472 22.63 -9.18 -18.95
C THR A 472 22.66 -7.72 -19.39
N LEU A 473 21.55 -7.01 -19.25
CA LEU A 473 21.38 -5.66 -19.82
C LEU A 473 21.84 -4.54 -18.91
N LEU A 474 21.61 -4.65 -17.61
CA LEU A 474 21.88 -3.58 -16.65
C LEU A 474 23.37 -3.16 -16.60
N PRO A 475 24.36 -4.08 -16.64
CA PRO A 475 25.77 -3.71 -16.72
C PRO A 475 26.15 -2.89 -17.96
N GLN A 476 25.43 -3.12 -19.08
CA GLN A 476 25.74 -2.48 -20.38
C GLN A 476 25.23 -1.03 -20.48
N ILE A 477 24.39 -0.57 -19.56
CA ILE A 477 23.80 0.76 -19.59
C ILE A 477 24.86 1.77 -19.15
N THR A 478 25.00 2.88 -19.89
CA THR A 478 25.97 3.95 -19.65
C THR A 478 25.32 5.26 -19.20
N ALA A 479 26.09 6.20 -18.67
CA ALA A 479 25.61 7.54 -18.34
C ALA A 479 25.12 8.30 -19.59
N ASP A 480 25.72 8.04 -20.75
CA ASP A 480 25.28 8.63 -22.03
C ASP A 480 23.92 8.08 -22.48
N ASP A 481 23.62 6.78 -22.23
CA ASP A 481 22.29 6.21 -22.48
C ASP A 481 21.22 6.96 -21.66
N LEU A 482 21.51 7.25 -20.38
CA LEU A 482 20.59 7.96 -19.51
C LEU A 482 20.41 9.43 -19.92
N LYS A 483 21.51 10.09 -20.36
CA LYS A 483 21.42 11.47 -20.89
C LYS A 483 20.58 11.53 -22.14
N GLY A 484 20.76 10.57 -23.05
CA GLY A 484 19.93 10.43 -24.24
C GLY A 484 18.46 10.28 -23.89
N ALA A 485 18.16 9.37 -22.97
CA ALA A 485 16.80 9.15 -22.47
C ALA A 485 16.20 10.41 -21.83
N ALA A 486 16.96 11.11 -20.96
CA ALA A 486 16.47 12.35 -20.33
C ALA A 486 16.13 13.42 -21.37
N THR A 487 16.93 13.52 -22.45
CA THR A 487 16.68 14.47 -23.55
C THR A 487 15.39 14.13 -24.30
N GLU A 488 15.13 12.86 -24.54
CA GLU A 488 13.91 12.38 -25.19
C GLU A 488 12.68 12.53 -24.28
N LEU A 489 12.78 12.08 -23.03
CA LEU A 489 11.70 12.08 -22.04
C LEU A 489 11.19 13.50 -21.74
N PHE A 490 12.10 14.47 -21.66
CA PHE A 490 11.79 15.87 -21.39
C PHE A 490 11.87 16.75 -22.65
N GLY A 491 11.35 16.22 -23.77
CA GLY A 491 11.24 16.93 -25.03
C GLY A 491 10.31 18.14 -25.01
N ASN A 492 10.26 18.89 -26.12
CA ASN A 492 9.52 20.16 -26.21
C ASN A 492 8.15 20.04 -26.87
N GLN A 493 7.80 18.88 -27.41
CA GLN A 493 6.52 18.62 -28.07
C GLN A 493 5.47 18.09 -27.08
N ASN A 494 4.19 18.37 -27.35
CA ASN A 494 3.06 17.86 -26.58
C ASN A 494 3.14 18.16 -25.06
N ARG A 495 3.69 19.33 -24.67
CA ARG A 495 3.83 19.73 -23.28
C ARG A 495 2.54 20.36 -22.75
N VAL A 496 2.14 19.95 -21.54
CA VAL A 496 1.07 20.61 -20.77
C VAL A 496 1.63 20.98 -19.42
N VAL A 497 1.39 22.18 -18.95
CA VAL A 497 1.68 22.63 -17.61
C VAL A 497 0.38 22.94 -16.89
N THR A 498 0.13 22.30 -15.77
CA THR A 498 -0.99 22.61 -14.89
C THR A 498 -0.49 23.22 -13.60
N ILE A 499 -1.21 24.23 -13.10
CA ILE A 499 -0.89 24.90 -11.84
C ILE A 499 -2.18 25.07 -11.05
N SER A 500 -2.18 24.54 -9.83
CA SER A 500 -3.28 24.67 -8.87
C SER A 500 -2.81 25.51 -7.68
N VAL A 501 -3.57 26.53 -7.31
CA VAL A 501 -3.18 27.50 -6.26
C VAL A 501 -4.32 27.69 -5.28
N PRO A 502 -4.06 27.66 -3.95
CA PRO A 502 -5.06 28.05 -2.97
C PRO A 502 -5.54 29.50 -3.15
N ASP A 503 -6.85 29.74 -3.06
CA ASP A 503 -7.38 31.11 -3.07
C ASP A 503 -7.07 31.83 -1.74
N GLY A 504 -6.60 33.08 -1.86
CA GLY A 504 -6.33 33.93 -0.71
C GLY A 504 -5.04 33.64 0.03
N ASN A 505 -4.93 34.10 1.28
CA ASN A 505 -3.76 33.91 2.17
C ASN A 505 -2.40 34.34 1.58
N GLY A 506 -2.41 35.24 0.57
CA GLY A 506 -1.19 35.76 -0.08
C GLY A 506 -0.55 34.80 -1.07
N TYR A 507 -1.23 33.72 -1.48
CA TYR A 507 -0.78 32.90 -2.60
C TYR A 507 -0.83 33.70 -3.91
N VAL A 508 0.20 33.56 -4.72
CA VAL A 508 0.34 34.26 -5.99
C VAL A 508 -0.10 33.32 -7.11
N LYS A 509 -1.25 33.61 -7.73
CA LYS A 509 -1.70 32.94 -8.94
C LYS A 509 -0.91 33.50 -10.13
N PRO A 510 -0.07 32.70 -10.82
CA PRO A 510 0.70 33.20 -11.94
C PRO A 510 -0.19 33.41 -13.19
N THR A 511 0.33 34.14 -14.17
CA THR A 511 -0.24 34.22 -15.51
C THR A 511 0.43 33.18 -16.42
N GLU A 512 -0.22 32.79 -17.52
CA GLU A 512 0.38 31.93 -18.54
C GLU A 512 1.70 32.52 -19.07
N GLN A 513 1.74 33.84 -19.28
CA GLN A 513 2.93 34.53 -19.78
C GLN A 513 4.11 34.38 -18.79
N GLN A 514 3.88 34.54 -17.51
CA GLN A 514 4.92 34.31 -16.49
C GLN A 514 5.47 32.87 -16.49
N VAL A 515 4.60 31.88 -16.75
CA VAL A 515 5.05 30.48 -16.87
C VAL A 515 5.90 30.30 -18.13
N ARG A 516 5.49 30.86 -19.29
CA ARG A 516 6.25 30.81 -20.54
C ARG A 516 7.61 31.50 -20.40
N ASP A 517 7.62 32.69 -19.81
CA ASP A 517 8.86 33.47 -19.59
C ASP A 517 9.82 32.68 -18.68
N LEU A 518 9.30 32.05 -17.62
CA LEU A 518 10.06 31.19 -16.72
C LEU A 518 10.71 30.01 -17.48
N MET A 519 9.92 29.29 -18.29
CA MET A 519 10.41 28.16 -19.08
C MET A 519 11.54 28.60 -20.01
N THR A 520 11.34 29.71 -20.72
CA THR A 520 12.36 30.29 -21.61
C THR A 520 13.63 30.72 -20.84
N ALA A 521 13.45 31.34 -19.68
CA ALA A 521 14.56 31.78 -18.83
C ALA A 521 15.40 30.59 -18.33
N VAL A 522 14.76 29.49 -17.94
CA VAL A 522 15.46 28.28 -17.50
C VAL A 522 16.22 27.62 -18.66
N GLU A 523 15.61 27.56 -19.86
CA GLU A 523 16.26 27.06 -21.06
C GLU A 523 17.50 27.90 -21.46
N ALA A 524 17.49 29.21 -21.20
CA ALA A 524 18.62 30.11 -21.49
C ALA A 524 19.65 30.17 -20.34
N LYS A 525 19.31 29.70 -19.15
CA LYS A 525 20.13 29.82 -17.93
C LYS A 525 21.42 28.99 -18.06
N LYS A 526 22.55 29.56 -17.59
CA LYS A 526 23.75 28.74 -17.34
C LYS A 526 23.49 27.83 -16.14
N ILE A 527 23.65 26.54 -16.33
CA ILE A 527 23.44 25.53 -15.29
C ILE A 527 24.72 24.71 -15.17
N ASP A 528 25.29 24.62 -14.00
CA ASP A 528 26.49 23.82 -13.75
C ASP A 528 26.12 22.33 -13.61
N ALA A 529 27.09 21.45 -13.91
CA ALA A 529 26.92 20.02 -13.74
C ALA A 529 26.69 19.66 -12.25
N TYR A 530 25.97 18.57 -12.01
CA TYR A 530 25.78 18.05 -10.67
C TYR A 530 27.11 17.47 -10.15
N VAL A 531 27.42 17.74 -8.87
CA VAL A 531 28.58 17.18 -8.18
C VAL A 531 28.09 16.12 -7.20
N ASP A 532 28.49 14.88 -7.42
CA ASP A 532 28.13 13.75 -6.58
C ASP A 532 29.15 13.60 -5.43
N ALA A 533 28.85 14.22 -4.30
CA ALA A 533 29.63 14.06 -3.08
C ALA A 533 29.08 12.86 -2.28
N ALA A 534 29.77 11.72 -2.32
CA ALA A 534 29.47 10.56 -1.48
C ALA A 534 30.59 10.36 -0.46
N PRO A 535 30.27 9.97 0.80
CA PRO A 535 31.29 9.66 1.80
C PRO A 535 32.12 8.44 1.38
N THR A 536 33.40 8.48 1.71
CA THR A 536 34.32 7.35 1.51
C THR A 536 34.53 6.53 2.78
N LYS A 537 34.12 7.06 3.94
CA LYS A 537 34.21 6.37 5.23
C LYS A 537 33.11 5.30 5.35
N PRO A 538 33.39 4.17 6.01
CA PRO A 538 32.38 3.20 6.32
C PRO A 538 31.36 3.78 7.33
N LEU A 539 30.16 3.22 7.35
CA LEU A 539 29.08 3.59 8.29
C LEU A 539 29.54 3.43 9.75
N MET A 540 30.27 2.34 10.03
CA MET A 540 30.88 2.04 11.32
C MET A 540 32.34 1.62 11.10
N GLU A 541 33.29 2.28 11.75
CA GLU A 541 34.72 2.01 11.57
C GLU A 541 35.13 0.65 12.14
N ALA A 542 34.57 0.29 13.29
CA ALA A 542 34.76 -1.02 13.93
C ALA A 542 33.50 -1.44 14.68
N PRO A 543 33.18 -2.74 14.72
CA PRO A 543 32.09 -3.24 15.56
C PRO A 543 32.34 -2.87 17.02
N PRO A 544 31.29 -2.59 17.82
CA PRO A 544 31.39 -2.35 19.24
C PRO A 544 31.89 -3.60 19.97
N THR A 545 32.39 -3.45 21.19
CA THR A 545 32.78 -4.56 22.05
C THR A 545 31.54 -5.39 22.36
N ALA A 546 31.57 -6.65 21.97
CA ALA A 546 30.41 -7.54 22.15
C ALA A 546 30.12 -7.78 23.63
N GLY A 547 28.85 -7.79 23.99
CA GLY A 547 28.38 -8.42 25.22
C GLY A 547 28.16 -9.93 25.05
N SER A 548 27.26 -10.50 25.82
CA SER A 548 26.98 -11.95 25.78
C SER A 548 25.49 -12.24 25.99
N ILE A 549 25.05 -13.41 25.54
CA ILE A 549 23.75 -14.00 25.89
C ILE A 549 23.89 -14.64 27.27
N THR A 550 23.09 -14.19 28.26
CA THR A 550 23.10 -14.69 29.63
C THR A 550 21.96 -15.65 29.92
N GLY A 551 20.93 -15.68 29.09
CA GLY A 551 19.78 -16.58 29.25
C GLY A 551 19.14 -16.89 27.89
N LEU A 552 18.59 -18.12 27.78
CA LEU A 552 17.83 -18.58 26.63
C LEU A 552 16.59 -19.32 27.10
N ARG A 553 15.43 -18.97 26.57
CA ARG A 553 14.14 -19.60 26.86
C ARG A 553 13.35 -19.85 25.59
N THR A 554 12.85 -21.07 25.43
CA THR A 554 11.92 -21.38 24.34
C THR A 554 10.49 -21.07 24.74
N ILE A 555 9.75 -20.34 23.92
CA ILE A 555 8.33 -20.04 24.06
C ILE A 555 7.57 -21.02 23.15
N LYS A 556 7.22 -22.19 23.71
CA LYS A 556 6.69 -23.32 22.95
C LYS A 556 5.37 -23.01 22.25
N GLU A 557 4.50 -22.22 22.88
CA GLU A 557 3.15 -21.91 22.43
C GLU A 557 3.13 -21.22 21.07
N VAL A 558 4.16 -20.45 20.76
CA VAL A 558 4.30 -19.72 19.50
C VAL A 558 5.54 -20.12 18.70
N GLY A 559 6.31 -21.10 19.18
CA GLY A 559 7.52 -21.54 18.50
C GLY A 559 8.54 -20.41 18.34
N ALA A 560 8.74 -19.63 19.39
CA ALA A 560 9.69 -18.52 19.44
C ALA A 560 10.78 -18.78 20.49
N THR A 561 11.87 -18.04 20.41
CA THR A 561 12.98 -18.09 21.38
C THR A 561 13.18 -16.69 21.96
N GLU A 562 13.37 -16.64 23.26
CA GLU A 562 13.76 -15.43 24.00
C GLU A 562 15.21 -15.54 24.47
N LEU A 563 15.97 -14.48 24.24
CA LEU A 563 17.31 -14.28 24.77
C LEU A 563 17.29 -13.18 25.83
N THR A 564 18.07 -13.35 26.88
CA THR A 564 18.44 -12.28 27.80
C THR A 564 19.90 -11.94 27.54
N LEU A 565 20.19 -10.66 27.31
CA LEU A 565 21.54 -10.16 27.04
C LEU A 565 22.21 -9.64 28.30
N SER A 566 23.54 -9.57 28.27
CA SER A 566 24.36 -9.13 29.43
C SER A 566 24.06 -7.70 29.88
N ASN A 567 23.56 -6.82 29.01
CA ASN A 567 23.11 -5.48 29.34
C ASN A 567 21.64 -5.41 29.82
N GLY A 568 20.96 -6.54 29.98
CA GLY A 568 19.56 -6.63 30.44
C GLY A 568 18.52 -6.49 29.34
N ALA A 569 18.91 -6.25 28.10
CA ALA A 569 17.99 -6.23 26.95
C ALA A 569 17.42 -7.63 26.70
N ARG A 570 16.20 -7.68 26.18
CA ARG A 570 15.52 -8.92 25.81
C ARG A 570 15.35 -8.98 24.29
N VAL A 571 15.56 -10.15 23.71
CA VAL A 571 15.33 -10.39 22.28
C VAL A 571 14.39 -11.59 22.13
N VAL A 572 13.28 -11.40 21.45
CA VAL A 572 12.34 -12.48 21.14
C VAL A 572 12.36 -12.68 19.62
N TYR A 573 12.68 -13.89 19.19
CA TYR A 573 12.70 -14.15 17.76
C TYR A 573 11.92 -15.41 17.36
N LYS A 574 11.35 -15.35 16.16
CA LYS A 574 10.69 -16.50 15.52
C LYS A 574 11.18 -16.63 14.09
N LYS A 575 11.90 -17.73 13.83
CA LYS A 575 12.27 -18.10 12.48
C LYS A 575 11.06 -18.63 11.71
N THR A 576 10.89 -18.18 10.48
CA THR A 576 9.80 -18.58 9.58
C THR A 576 10.34 -18.80 8.17
N ASP A 577 9.54 -19.47 7.33
CA ASP A 577 9.80 -19.70 5.91
C ASP A 577 8.72 -19.11 5.00
N PHE A 578 7.93 -18.18 5.52
CA PHE A 578 6.82 -17.56 4.76
C PHE A 578 7.33 -16.70 3.61
N LYS A 579 8.47 -16.03 3.83
CA LYS A 579 9.22 -15.26 2.83
C LYS A 579 10.68 -15.69 2.90
N ASN A 580 11.36 -15.72 1.75
CA ASN A 580 12.76 -16.12 1.67
C ASN A 580 13.70 -14.96 2.06
N ASP A 581 13.30 -13.72 1.79
CA ASP A 581 14.15 -12.53 1.82
C ASP A 581 13.54 -11.40 2.66
N GLU A 582 12.85 -11.80 3.76
CA GLU A 582 12.23 -10.86 4.70
C GLU A 582 12.54 -11.22 6.15
N ILE A 583 13.01 -10.22 6.89
CA ILE A 583 13.12 -10.24 8.36
C ILE A 583 12.41 -8.97 8.83
N LEU A 584 11.32 -9.12 9.56
CA LEU A 584 10.64 -8.02 10.24
C LEU A 584 11.26 -7.80 11.60
N PHE A 585 11.30 -6.55 12.01
CA PHE A 585 11.85 -6.09 13.28
C PHE A 585 10.88 -5.15 13.99
N ALA A 586 10.82 -5.28 15.32
CA ALA A 586 10.23 -4.28 16.21
C ALA A 586 11.04 -4.21 17.51
N ALA A 587 11.12 -3.03 18.09
CA ALA A 587 11.58 -2.85 19.47
C ALA A 587 10.57 -1.99 20.22
N ARG A 588 10.29 -2.32 21.49
CA ARG A 588 9.28 -1.63 22.30
C ARG A 588 9.78 -1.42 23.72
N SER A 589 9.48 -0.24 24.24
CA SER A 589 9.70 0.14 25.63
C SER A 589 8.53 0.97 26.15
N TRP A 590 8.30 1.01 27.43
CA TRP A 590 7.33 1.89 28.07
C TRP A 590 7.96 3.26 28.35
N GLY A 591 7.10 4.30 28.40
CA GLY A 591 7.50 5.67 28.72
C GLY A 591 6.82 6.70 27.82
N GLY A 592 7.29 6.81 26.62
CA GLY A 592 6.72 7.68 25.59
C GLY A 592 6.69 9.16 25.99
N ARG A 593 5.85 9.91 25.28
CA ARG A 593 5.65 11.36 25.55
C ARG A 593 4.91 11.64 26.86
N SER A 594 4.36 10.60 27.50
CA SER A 594 3.73 10.73 28.84
C SER A 594 4.70 11.26 29.89
N LEU A 595 6.00 11.00 29.71
CA LEU A 595 7.05 11.41 30.64
C LEU A 595 7.55 12.85 30.40
N SER A 596 7.20 13.47 29.28
CA SER A 596 7.60 14.85 28.97
C SER A 596 6.66 15.88 29.63
N PRO A 597 7.16 17.10 29.93
CA PRO A 597 6.31 18.21 30.34
C PRO A 597 5.28 18.56 29.28
N GLU A 598 4.10 19.01 29.67
CA GLU A 598 3.04 19.43 28.75
C GLU A 598 3.49 20.61 27.86
N ALA A 599 4.30 21.50 28.39
CA ALA A 599 4.84 22.66 27.67
C ALA A 599 5.69 22.26 26.46
N ASP A 600 6.31 21.06 26.48
CA ASP A 600 7.17 20.54 25.41
C ASP A 600 6.43 19.57 24.47
N HIS A 601 5.10 19.50 24.59
CA HIS A 601 4.25 18.54 23.86
C HIS A 601 4.55 18.52 22.35
N PHE A 602 4.59 19.67 21.68
CA PHE A 602 4.84 19.71 20.23
C PHE A 602 6.29 19.38 19.85
N THR A 603 7.26 19.79 20.67
CA THR A 603 8.65 19.41 20.47
C THR A 603 8.81 17.88 20.54
N THR A 604 8.22 17.26 21.58
CA THR A 604 8.34 15.81 21.78
C THR A 604 7.49 15.00 20.79
N MET A 605 6.42 15.59 20.25
CA MET A 605 5.58 14.96 19.25
C MET A 605 6.31 14.73 17.92
N VAL A 606 7.23 15.62 17.56
CA VAL A 606 7.99 15.55 16.31
C VAL A 606 9.47 15.21 16.51
N ALA A 607 9.88 14.90 17.73
CA ALA A 607 11.31 14.71 18.06
C ALA A 607 11.98 13.63 17.21
N THR A 608 11.32 12.48 17.00
CA THR A 608 11.87 11.40 16.16
C THR A 608 12.04 11.85 14.72
N GLU A 609 11.07 12.53 14.14
CA GLU A 609 11.13 13.05 12.78
C GLU A 609 12.24 14.09 12.61
N VAL A 610 12.37 15.01 13.58
CA VAL A 610 13.41 16.04 13.59
C VAL A 610 14.82 15.43 13.64
N ILE A 611 15.02 14.40 14.47
CA ILE A 611 16.33 13.75 14.62
C ILE A 611 16.64 12.86 13.42
N ASP A 612 15.69 12.13 12.89
CA ASP A 612 15.87 11.33 11.67
C ASP A 612 16.27 12.21 10.47
N ASN A 613 15.71 13.41 10.35
CA ASN A 613 16.11 14.39 9.34
C ASN A 613 17.54 14.95 9.57
N GLY A 614 18.06 14.85 10.78
CA GLY A 614 19.43 15.23 11.11
C GLY A 614 20.47 14.26 10.60
N GLY A 615 20.11 12.99 10.40
CA GLY A 615 21.02 11.92 10.00
C GLY A 615 21.54 11.08 11.15
N LEU A 616 22.67 10.39 10.98
CA LEU A 616 23.15 9.38 11.91
C LEU A 616 24.68 9.41 11.99
N ALA A 617 25.22 9.23 13.19
CA ALA A 617 26.65 9.31 13.45
C ALA A 617 27.26 10.62 12.91
N GLY A 618 28.25 10.58 12.06
CA GLY A 618 28.82 11.76 11.40
C GLY A 618 28.19 12.14 10.06
N PHE A 619 27.13 11.44 9.63
CA PHE A 619 26.58 11.52 8.28
C PHE A 619 25.22 12.20 8.24
N SER A 620 25.03 13.10 7.29
CA SER A 620 23.70 13.65 6.94
C SER A 620 22.83 12.57 6.29
N VAL A 621 21.53 12.82 6.23
CA VAL A 621 20.59 11.90 5.55
C VAL A 621 20.93 11.71 4.07
N ASN A 622 21.41 12.76 3.39
CA ASN A 622 21.83 12.66 1.99
C ASN A 622 23.03 11.70 1.84
N GLU A 623 24.00 11.80 2.73
CA GLU A 623 25.16 10.89 2.75
C GLU A 623 24.75 9.46 3.08
N LEU A 624 23.89 9.26 4.09
CA LEU A 624 23.37 7.93 4.45
C LEU A 624 22.59 7.31 3.31
N THR A 625 21.77 8.08 2.60
CA THR A 625 21.01 7.59 1.44
C THR A 625 21.95 7.05 0.34
N LYS A 626 23.10 7.74 0.12
CA LYS A 626 24.12 7.28 -0.84
C LYS A 626 24.86 6.03 -0.34
N MET A 627 25.23 6.01 0.94
CA MET A 627 25.96 4.88 1.55
C MET A 627 25.12 3.60 1.62
N LEU A 628 23.83 3.73 1.88
CA LEU A 628 22.90 2.60 2.01
C LEU A 628 22.21 2.23 0.69
N SER A 629 22.63 2.83 -0.42
CA SER A 629 22.10 2.47 -1.74
C SER A 629 22.34 0.98 -2.03
N GLY A 630 21.30 0.26 -2.47
CA GLY A 630 21.35 -1.18 -2.71
C GLY A 630 21.22 -2.04 -1.44
N LYS A 631 21.06 -1.44 -0.26
CA LYS A 631 20.75 -2.13 0.99
C LYS A 631 19.24 -2.17 1.22
N ASN A 632 18.72 -3.37 1.44
CA ASN A 632 17.30 -3.58 1.73
C ASN A 632 17.07 -3.59 3.25
N ILE A 633 17.19 -2.44 3.86
CA ILE A 633 16.95 -2.22 5.30
C ILE A 633 16.02 -1.04 5.52
N ALA A 634 15.22 -1.10 6.57
CA ALA A 634 14.41 0.01 7.07
C ALA A 634 14.45 0.03 8.59
N LEU A 635 14.55 1.21 9.18
CA LEU A 635 14.40 1.47 10.61
C LEU A 635 13.66 2.79 10.79
N SER A 636 12.65 2.81 11.65
CA SER A 636 11.83 3.98 11.92
C SER A 636 11.50 4.06 13.41
N PRO A 637 12.15 4.95 14.16
CA PRO A 637 11.80 5.22 15.55
C PRO A 637 10.51 6.04 15.62
N THR A 638 9.66 5.75 16.60
CA THR A 638 8.41 6.46 16.86
C THR A 638 8.18 6.51 18.38
N VAL A 639 7.73 7.66 18.87
CA VAL A 639 7.38 7.84 20.28
C VAL A 639 5.89 8.15 20.37
N THR A 640 5.10 7.22 20.93
CA THR A 640 3.67 7.41 21.19
C THR A 640 3.46 8.16 22.51
N MET A 641 2.23 8.22 22.99
CA MET A 641 1.98 8.81 24.32
C MET A 641 2.60 7.96 25.43
N GLU A 642 2.54 6.62 25.33
CA GLU A 642 2.93 5.69 26.40
C GLU A 642 4.14 4.82 26.05
N GLU A 643 4.54 4.74 24.78
CA GLU A 643 5.57 3.78 24.33
C GLU A 643 6.61 4.43 23.41
N ASP A 644 7.82 3.90 23.51
CA ASP A 644 8.93 4.15 22.60
C ASP A 644 9.09 2.93 21.69
N LEU A 645 9.05 3.16 20.39
CA LEU A 645 8.95 2.11 19.38
C LEU A 645 10.04 2.27 18.33
N ILE A 646 10.57 1.16 17.83
CA ILE A 646 11.31 1.13 16.57
C ILE A 646 10.71 0.02 15.73
N SER A 647 10.24 0.34 14.53
CA SER A 647 9.85 -0.64 13.52
C SER A 647 10.91 -0.74 12.44
N GLY A 648 11.03 -1.91 11.81
CA GLY A 648 12.00 -2.07 10.75
C GLY A 648 11.89 -3.38 9.99
N SER A 649 12.76 -3.51 9.01
CA SER A 649 12.93 -4.75 8.23
C SER A 649 14.33 -4.84 7.64
N ALA A 650 14.74 -6.05 7.32
CA ALA A 650 15.98 -6.32 6.62
C ALA A 650 15.82 -7.55 5.71
N THR A 651 16.72 -7.70 4.74
CA THR A 651 16.98 -8.99 4.11
C THR A 651 18.06 -9.76 4.88
N PRO A 652 18.14 -11.08 4.76
CA PRO A 652 19.23 -11.87 5.36
C PRO A 652 20.63 -11.37 4.94
N LYS A 653 20.77 -10.95 3.69
CA LYS A 653 22.00 -10.39 3.12
C LYS A 653 22.44 -9.09 3.80
N ASP A 654 21.51 -8.23 4.15
CA ASP A 654 21.77 -6.90 4.68
C ASP A 654 21.61 -6.80 6.22
N LEU A 655 21.38 -7.93 6.89
CA LEU A 655 21.12 -7.98 8.33
C LEU A 655 22.24 -7.36 9.16
N ARG A 656 23.50 -7.52 8.76
CA ARG A 656 24.63 -6.85 9.42
C ARG A 656 24.49 -5.33 9.37
N THR A 657 24.26 -4.76 8.20
CA THR A 657 24.10 -3.31 8.04
C THR A 657 22.91 -2.79 8.84
N PHE A 658 21.83 -3.58 8.91
CA PHE A 658 20.68 -3.28 9.76
C PHE A 658 21.08 -3.12 11.23
N PHE A 659 21.88 -4.06 11.79
CA PHE A 659 22.35 -3.99 13.18
C PHE A 659 23.34 -2.84 13.42
N GLU A 660 24.17 -2.50 12.43
CA GLU A 660 25.04 -1.32 12.50
C GLU A 660 24.23 -0.02 12.60
N VAL A 661 23.20 0.14 11.75
CA VAL A 661 22.29 1.30 11.80
C VAL A 661 21.50 1.34 13.12
N LEU A 662 21.01 0.20 13.59
CA LEU A 662 20.28 0.10 14.87
C LEU A 662 21.17 0.54 16.04
N ASN A 663 22.39 0.03 16.13
CA ASN A 663 23.34 0.40 17.18
C ASN A 663 23.68 1.90 17.17
N LEU A 664 23.95 2.44 15.98
CA LEU A 664 24.23 3.87 15.82
C LEU A 664 23.01 4.74 16.16
N GLY A 665 21.82 4.30 15.86
CA GLY A 665 20.56 5.00 16.21
C GLY A 665 20.41 5.21 17.72
N PHE A 666 20.81 4.24 18.53
CA PHE A 666 20.84 4.35 19.99
C PHE A 666 22.01 5.19 20.49
N THR A 667 23.20 5.06 19.87
CA THR A 667 24.45 5.59 20.45
C THR A 667 24.86 6.94 19.87
N GLN A 668 24.52 7.21 18.61
CA GLN A 668 25.01 8.38 17.88
C GLN A 668 23.93 9.08 17.03
N PRO A 669 22.76 9.43 17.60
CA PRO A 669 21.79 10.26 16.89
C PRO A 669 22.44 11.61 16.56
N ARG A 670 22.14 12.15 15.36
CA ARG A 670 22.77 13.39 14.90
C ARG A 670 21.80 14.58 15.02
N LYS A 671 22.31 15.68 15.58
CA LYS A 671 21.63 16.98 15.61
C LYS A 671 22.13 17.83 14.45
N ASP A 672 21.22 18.35 13.62
CA ASP A 672 21.55 19.18 12.45
C ASP A 672 20.64 20.41 12.39
N ALA A 673 21.22 21.58 12.59
CA ALA A 673 20.47 22.84 12.61
C ALA A 673 19.97 23.26 11.21
N GLU A 674 20.70 22.92 10.14
CA GLU A 674 20.30 23.24 8.77
C GLU A 674 19.12 22.35 8.33
N ALA A 675 19.23 21.05 8.57
CA ALA A 675 18.13 20.09 8.31
C ALA A 675 16.87 20.45 9.13
N PHE A 676 17.03 20.87 10.38
CA PHE A 676 15.93 21.33 11.21
C PHE A 676 15.26 22.60 10.66
N ALA A 677 16.02 23.58 10.18
CA ALA A 677 15.46 24.78 9.58
C ALA A 677 14.70 24.47 8.28
N ALA A 678 15.20 23.55 7.45
CA ALA A 678 14.51 23.06 6.26
C ALA A 678 13.22 22.33 6.64
N TRP A 679 13.27 21.44 7.64
CA TRP A 679 12.11 20.76 8.19
C TRP A 679 11.03 21.74 8.68
N LYS A 680 11.41 22.76 9.46
CA LYS A 680 10.47 23.81 9.92
C LYS A 680 9.74 24.48 8.75
N THR A 681 10.48 24.84 7.70
CA THR A 681 9.91 25.49 6.52
C THR A 681 8.92 24.58 5.82
N SER A 682 9.25 23.31 5.59
CA SER A 682 8.37 22.33 4.96
C SER A 682 7.14 22.02 5.83
N MET A 683 7.33 21.88 7.14
CA MET A 683 6.23 21.60 8.08
C MET A 683 5.23 22.77 8.12
N LYS A 684 5.73 24.01 8.17
CA LYS A 684 4.83 25.18 8.09
C LYS A 684 4.04 25.22 6.79
N ALA A 685 4.68 24.95 5.66
CA ALA A 685 3.98 24.90 4.37
C ALA A 685 2.88 23.82 4.36
N ASN A 686 3.15 22.65 4.93
CA ASN A 686 2.16 21.56 5.02
C ASN A 686 0.98 21.91 5.95
N LEU A 687 1.21 22.69 6.99
CA LEU A 687 0.19 23.03 7.99
C LEU A 687 -0.57 24.32 7.66
N ALA A 688 -0.01 25.19 6.83
CA ALA A 688 -0.51 26.56 6.58
C ALA A 688 -1.99 26.63 6.15
N ASN A 689 -2.49 25.61 5.49
CA ASN A 689 -3.87 25.55 5.02
C ASN A 689 -4.59 24.24 5.40
N LYS A 690 -4.04 23.46 6.30
CA LYS A 690 -4.65 22.20 6.75
C LYS A 690 -6.11 22.43 7.18
N GLU A 691 -6.35 23.52 7.87
CA GLU A 691 -7.68 23.88 8.30
C GLU A 691 -8.66 24.21 7.16
N LYS A 692 -8.20 24.46 5.93
CA LYS A 692 -9.08 24.67 4.79
C LYS A 692 -9.76 23.38 4.34
N SER A 693 -9.13 22.22 4.57
CA SER A 693 -9.76 20.92 4.30
C SER A 693 -10.94 20.68 5.26
N PRO A 694 -12.14 20.44 4.73
CA PRO A 694 -13.32 20.11 5.55
C PRO A 694 -13.09 18.85 6.38
N GLU A 695 -12.57 17.81 5.76
CA GLU A 695 -12.33 16.51 6.39
C GLU A 695 -11.25 16.60 7.48
N ALA A 696 -10.12 17.28 7.23
CA ALA A 696 -9.08 17.47 8.23
C ALA A 696 -9.61 18.20 9.47
N SER A 697 -10.38 19.27 9.27
CA SER A 697 -11.03 20.01 10.35
C SER A 697 -12.05 19.16 11.12
N PHE A 698 -12.77 18.30 10.42
CA PHE A 698 -13.76 17.41 11.02
C PHE A 698 -13.09 16.37 11.93
N PHE A 699 -12.05 15.66 11.44
CA PHE A 699 -11.36 14.66 12.23
C PHE A 699 -10.55 15.26 13.39
N ASP A 700 -9.95 16.44 13.20
CA ASP A 700 -9.32 17.18 14.31
C ASP A 700 -10.36 17.54 15.40
N THR A 701 -11.56 17.96 14.99
CA THR A 701 -12.66 18.24 15.93
C THR A 701 -13.08 16.98 16.69
N ILE A 702 -13.19 15.83 16.01
CA ILE A 702 -13.52 14.54 16.66
C ILE A 702 -12.49 14.23 17.76
N MET A 703 -11.21 14.25 17.42
CA MET A 703 -10.14 13.92 18.36
C MET A 703 -10.18 14.80 19.60
N VAL A 704 -10.30 16.10 19.41
CA VAL A 704 -10.32 17.08 20.51
C VAL A 704 -11.57 16.93 21.38
N VAL A 705 -12.76 16.87 20.76
CA VAL A 705 -14.04 16.80 21.48
C VAL A 705 -14.21 15.46 22.19
N ALA A 706 -13.84 14.35 21.54
CA ALA A 706 -13.96 13.00 22.10
C ALA A 706 -13.06 12.79 23.32
N THR A 707 -12.01 13.62 23.49
CA THR A 707 -11.06 13.54 24.62
C THR A 707 -11.19 14.72 25.61
N ASN A 708 -12.37 15.31 25.71
CA ASN A 708 -12.66 16.44 26.60
C ASN A 708 -11.77 17.68 26.38
N ASN A 709 -11.34 17.92 25.14
CA ASN A 709 -10.43 19.01 24.75
C ASN A 709 -9.08 18.94 25.51
N HIS A 710 -8.55 17.74 25.70
CA HIS A 710 -7.28 17.57 26.39
C HIS A 710 -6.13 18.21 25.58
N PRO A 711 -5.26 19.03 26.20
CA PRO A 711 -4.24 19.82 25.48
C PRO A 711 -3.25 18.98 24.70
N ARG A 712 -2.96 17.74 25.12
CA ARG A 712 -2.04 16.81 24.43
C ARG A 712 -2.64 16.04 23.27
N VAL A 713 -3.90 16.28 22.92
CA VAL A 713 -4.57 15.57 21.82
C VAL A 713 -4.76 16.43 20.57
N ARG A 714 -4.72 17.76 20.71
CA ARG A 714 -4.89 18.63 19.57
C ARG A 714 -3.74 18.48 18.54
N SER A 715 -4.08 18.58 17.28
CA SER A 715 -3.11 18.62 16.17
C SER A 715 -2.24 19.88 16.24
N MET A 716 -1.01 19.76 15.72
CA MET A 716 -0.11 20.89 15.54
C MET A 716 -0.65 21.89 14.52
N SER A 717 -0.52 23.17 14.80
CA SER A 717 -0.77 24.27 13.87
C SER A 717 0.52 24.88 13.34
N GLU A 718 0.42 25.70 12.30
CA GLU A 718 1.58 26.42 11.73
C GLU A 718 2.36 27.19 12.82
N SER A 719 1.67 27.88 13.74
CA SER A 719 2.31 28.62 14.83
C SER A 719 2.96 27.75 15.90
N ASP A 720 2.57 26.49 16.02
CA ASP A 720 3.20 25.55 16.97
C ASP A 720 4.56 25.06 16.47
N VAL A 721 4.80 25.08 15.16
CA VAL A 721 6.12 24.74 14.58
C VAL A 721 7.22 25.65 15.09
N ASP A 722 6.90 26.93 15.34
CA ASP A 722 7.87 27.87 15.91
C ASP A 722 8.31 27.53 17.34
N LYS A 723 7.46 26.86 18.09
CA LYS A 723 7.71 26.42 19.46
C LYS A 723 8.59 25.15 19.55
N VAL A 724 8.78 24.44 18.41
CA VAL A 724 9.63 23.26 18.38
C VAL A 724 11.09 23.68 18.56
N ASP A 725 11.74 23.09 19.56
CA ASP A 725 13.13 23.35 19.96
C ASP A 725 14.00 22.13 19.62
N LEU A 726 15.07 22.35 18.87
CA LEU A 726 15.96 21.29 18.40
C LEU A 726 16.73 20.63 19.55
N ASP A 727 17.19 21.41 20.52
CA ASP A 727 17.98 20.88 21.64
C ASP A 727 17.09 20.01 22.54
N LYS A 728 15.88 20.45 22.85
CA LYS A 728 14.90 19.68 23.60
C LYS A 728 14.46 18.42 22.85
N ALA A 729 14.26 18.50 21.53
CA ALA A 729 13.92 17.34 20.71
C ALA A 729 15.05 16.30 20.74
N TYR A 730 16.30 16.74 20.64
CA TYR A 730 17.49 15.88 20.71
C TYR A 730 17.63 15.22 22.08
N ASP A 731 17.52 16.01 23.17
CA ASP A 731 17.65 15.51 24.53
C ASP A 731 16.51 14.53 24.85
N PHE A 732 15.29 14.82 24.40
CA PHE A 732 14.16 13.92 24.55
C PHE A 732 14.41 12.60 23.78
N PHE A 733 14.83 12.66 22.52
CA PHE A 733 15.15 11.46 21.75
C PHE A 733 16.21 10.61 22.46
N LYS A 734 17.28 11.22 22.91
CA LYS A 734 18.34 10.52 23.66
C LYS A 734 17.83 9.88 24.95
N GLN A 735 16.91 10.53 25.65
CA GLN A 735 16.31 9.95 26.86
C GLN A 735 15.46 8.73 26.52
N ARG A 736 14.63 8.81 25.46
CA ARG A 736 13.74 7.70 25.07
C ARG A 736 14.53 6.47 24.61
N PHE A 737 15.64 6.64 23.96
CA PHE A 737 16.49 5.56 23.45
C PHE A 737 17.80 5.39 24.25
N ALA A 738 17.83 5.80 25.52
CA ALA A 738 19.03 5.78 26.35
C ALA A 738 19.46 4.39 26.79
N ALA A 739 18.50 3.47 27.02
CA ALA A 739 18.75 2.21 27.69
C ALA A 739 18.12 1.03 26.96
N ALA A 740 18.95 0.20 26.35
CA ALA A 740 18.46 -1.03 25.69
C ALA A 740 17.83 -2.02 26.65
N SER A 741 18.17 -1.99 27.95
CA SER A 741 17.54 -2.81 29.00
C SER A 741 16.02 -2.58 29.15
N ASP A 742 15.52 -1.40 28.73
CA ASP A 742 14.08 -1.11 28.78
C ASP A 742 13.33 -1.74 27.62
N PHE A 743 14.03 -2.02 26.52
CA PHE A 743 13.44 -2.54 25.29
C PHE A 743 13.36 -4.06 25.27
N THR A 744 12.27 -4.56 24.66
CA THR A 744 12.23 -5.89 24.09
C THR A 744 12.32 -5.77 22.56
N PHE A 745 13.27 -6.48 21.97
CA PHE A 745 13.55 -6.52 20.53
C PHE A 745 12.93 -7.77 19.91
N TYR A 746 12.19 -7.63 18.82
CA TYR A 746 11.50 -8.73 18.16
C TYR A 746 12.04 -8.91 16.75
N PHE A 747 12.29 -10.18 16.35
CA PHE A 747 12.67 -10.54 14.99
C PHE A 747 11.77 -11.68 14.50
N VAL A 748 11.16 -11.52 13.32
CA VAL A 748 10.35 -12.55 12.68
C VAL A 748 10.70 -12.63 11.21
N GLY A 749 11.06 -13.81 10.72
CA GLY A 749 11.38 -13.99 9.32
C GLY A 749 12.41 -15.09 9.07
N ASN A 750 13.02 -15.04 7.88
CA ASN A 750 14.01 -16.00 7.47
C ASN A 750 15.44 -15.48 7.78
N PHE A 751 16.07 -16.05 8.78
CA PHE A 751 17.44 -15.71 9.18
C PHE A 751 18.19 -16.96 9.67
N ASP A 752 19.51 -16.90 9.63
CA ASP A 752 20.35 -17.83 10.34
C ASP A 752 20.36 -17.49 11.84
N GLU A 753 19.97 -18.44 12.68
CA GLU A 753 19.81 -18.20 14.13
C GLU A 753 21.13 -17.92 14.85
N GLU A 754 22.21 -18.59 14.47
CA GLU A 754 23.51 -18.39 15.10
C GLU A 754 24.10 -17.02 14.72
N MET A 755 23.88 -16.61 13.47
CA MET A 755 24.26 -15.28 13.01
C MET A 755 23.45 -14.19 13.70
N LEU A 756 22.12 -14.36 13.85
CA LEU A 756 21.27 -13.45 14.60
C LEU A 756 21.74 -13.30 16.05
N LYS A 757 22.02 -14.41 16.75
CA LYS A 757 22.55 -14.41 18.12
C LYS A 757 23.87 -13.62 18.19
N LYS A 758 24.79 -13.89 17.28
CA LYS A 758 26.07 -13.18 17.20
C LYS A 758 25.88 -11.66 17.01
N TYR A 759 24.96 -11.26 16.15
CA TYR A 759 24.67 -9.84 15.97
C TYR A 759 23.98 -9.23 17.20
N CYS A 760 23.11 -9.97 17.89
CA CYS A 760 22.54 -9.52 19.15
C CYS A 760 23.63 -9.30 20.22
N GLU A 761 24.60 -10.22 20.34
CA GLU A 761 25.75 -10.05 21.24
C GLU A 761 26.62 -8.84 20.86
N THR A 762 26.87 -8.65 19.57
CA THR A 762 27.75 -7.56 19.09
C THR A 762 27.09 -6.20 19.18
N TYR A 763 25.84 -6.06 18.71
CA TYR A 763 25.24 -4.75 18.45
C TYR A 763 24.12 -4.37 19.43
N ILE A 764 23.40 -5.34 20.04
CA ILE A 764 22.36 -5.03 21.03
C ILE A 764 22.94 -5.13 22.45
N ALA A 765 23.70 -6.18 22.78
CA ALA A 765 24.26 -6.35 24.11
C ALA A 765 25.38 -5.32 24.44
N SER A 766 25.90 -4.63 23.41
CA SER A 766 26.84 -3.52 23.56
C SER A 766 26.17 -2.17 23.81
N LEU A 767 24.85 -2.07 23.65
CA LEU A 767 24.11 -0.82 23.87
C LEU A 767 24.11 -0.44 25.36
N PRO A 768 24.01 0.86 25.70
CA PRO A 768 23.87 1.32 27.06
C PRO A 768 22.67 0.67 27.75
N SER A 769 22.75 0.55 29.06
CA SER A 769 21.66 -0.01 29.90
C SER A 769 21.40 0.84 31.13
N SER A 770 20.22 0.70 31.71
CA SER A 770 19.83 1.32 32.98
C SER A 770 19.33 0.22 33.95
N PRO A 771 19.61 0.35 35.23
CA PRO A 771 19.08 -0.59 36.22
C PRO A 771 17.58 -0.38 36.49
N THR A 772 17.03 0.77 36.11
CA THR A 772 15.62 1.14 36.29
C THR A 772 14.89 1.05 34.97
N LYS A 773 13.77 0.31 34.95
CA LYS A 773 12.86 0.28 33.79
C LYS A 773 11.86 1.43 33.87
N GLU A 774 11.74 2.17 32.81
CA GLU A 774 10.75 3.23 32.71
C GLU A 774 9.33 2.67 32.62
N GLN A 775 8.37 3.49 33.06
CA GLN A 775 6.95 3.22 32.97
C GLN A 775 6.23 4.45 32.42
N TRP A 776 5.19 4.25 31.68
CA TRP A 776 4.33 5.33 31.23
C TRP A 776 3.63 6.03 32.39
N LYS A 777 3.26 7.29 32.21
CA LYS A 777 2.54 8.11 33.17
C LYS A 777 1.14 8.44 32.64
N ASP A 778 0.13 8.26 33.48
CA ASP A 778 -1.23 8.70 33.17
C ASP A 778 -1.30 10.24 33.14
N VAL A 779 -1.42 10.80 31.96
CA VAL A 779 -1.50 12.27 31.74
C VAL A 779 -2.92 12.79 31.75
N GLY A 780 -3.92 11.96 32.06
CA GLY A 780 -5.31 12.38 32.24
C GLY A 780 -6.15 12.43 30.97
N ILE A 781 -5.71 11.87 29.85
CA ILE A 781 -6.54 11.75 28.62
C ILE A 781 -7.68 10.78 28.92
N ARG A 782 -8.93 11.22 28.71
CA ARG A 782 -10.13 10.43 29.00
C ARG A 782 -11.18 10.62 27.91
N SER A 783 -11.87 9.55 27.55
CA SER A 783 -13.04 9.60 26.66
C SER A 783 -14.15 10.45 27.25
N ARG A 784 -14.77 11.29 26.43
CA ARG A 784 -15.94 12.11 26.83
C ARG A 784 -17.15 11.19 27.02
N LYS A 785 -17.81 11.36 28.17
CA LYS A 785 -18.99 10.57 28.55
C LYS A 785 -20.29 11.29 28.20
N GLY A 786 -21.38 10.51 28.10
CA GLY A 786 -22.73 10.97 27.84
C GLY A 786 -23.09 10.99 26.37
N GLN A 787 -24.30 11.46 26.11
CA GLN A 787 -24.78 11.65 24.73
C GLN A 787 -24.49 13.08 24.29
N TYR A 788 -23.87 13.23 23.13
CA TYR A 788 -23.58 14.56 22.59
C TYR A 788 -23.49 14.51 21.07
N ARG A 789 -23.81 15.64 20.45
CA ARG A 789 -23.66 15.85 19.01
C ARG A 789 -22.73 17.03 18.75
N LYS A 790 -21.91 16.92 17.74
CA LYS A 790 -21.06 17.99 17.24
C LYS A 790 -21.16 18.06 15.73
N THR A 791 -21.81 19.10 15.21
CA THR A 791 -21.81 19.40 13.79
C THR A 791 -20.66 20.36 13.46
N VAL A 792 -19.92 20.05 12.42
CA VAL A 792 -18.88 20.90 11.81
C VAL A 792 -19.43 21.37 10.48
N TYR A 793 -19.58 22.68 10.33
CA TYR A 793 -19.99 23.30 9.07
C TYR A 793 -18.77 23.78 8.33
N LYS A 794 -18.40 23.08 7.26
CA LYS A 794 -17.24 23.40 6.43
C LYS A 794 -17.35 22.71 5.08
N GLY A 795 -16.81 23.37 4.05
CA GLY A 795 -16.81 22.84 2.70
C GLY A 795 -17.89 23.45 1.83
N VAL A 796 -17.63 23.44 0.52
CA VAL A 796 -18.56 23.93 -0.50
C VAL A 796 -19.39 22.83 -1.14
N GLU A 797 -18.90 21.58 -1.10
CA GLU A 797 -19.57 20.44 -1.71
C GLU A 797 -20.79 19.99 -0.89
N SER A 798 -21.88 19.65 -1.59
CA SER A 798 -23.08 19.08 -0.97
C SER A 798 -22.87 17.65 -0.55
N LYS A 799 -21.97 17.44 0.43
CA LYS A 799 -21.71 16.14 1.05
C LYS A 799 -21.61 16.25 2.56
N SER A 800 -22.01 15.20 3.25
CA SER A 800 -21.83 15.04 4.69
C SER A 800 -20.98 13.83 5.00
N PHE A 801 -20.20 13.92 6.10
CA PHE A 801 -19.52 12.80 6.71
C PHE A 801 -20.09 12.59 8.11
N VAL A 802 -20.37 11.34 8.46
CA VAL A 802 -20.96 11.01 9.75
C VAL A 802 -20.05 10.01 10.46
N VAL A 803 -19.74 10.30 11.73
CA VAL A 803 -19.15 9.35 12.66
C VAL A 803 -20.06 9.23 13.88
N LEU A 804 -20.68 8.08 14.03
CA LEU A 804 -21.45 7.74 15.21
C LEU A 804 -20.61 6.78 16.06
N SER A 805 -20.23 7.21 17.26
CA SER A 805 -19.38 6.46 18.19
C SER A 805 -20.14 6.08 19.44
N THR A 806 -20.15 4.81 19.79
CA THR A 806 -20.56 4.37 21.14
C THR A 806 -19.34 3.87 21.89
N SER A 807 -19.22 4.23 23.15
CA SER A 807 -18.05 3.89 23.96
C SER A 807 -18.43 3.55 25.42
N GLY A 808 -17.54 2.89 26.12
CA GLY A 808 -17.73 2.57 27.52
C GLY A 808 -16.55 1.82 28.14
N PRO A 809 -16.63 1.58 29.46
CA PRO A 809 -15.65 0.73 30.13
C PRO A 809 -15.80 -0.72 29.67
N MET A 810 -14.68 -1.44 29.60
CA MET A 810 -14.66 -2.88 29.35
C MET A 810 -13.61 -3.55 30.25
N THR A 811 -13.80 -4.84 30.54
CA THR A 811 -12.70 -5.67 30.99
C THR A 811 -11.85 -5.99 29.76
N TYR A 812 -10.58 -5.59 29.77
CA TYR A 812 -9.70 -5.81 28.64
C TYR A 812 -9.21 -7.26 28.63
N GLY A 813 -9.89 -8.10 27.87
CA GLY A 813 -9.57 -9.50 27.72
C GLY A 813 -9.78 -9.99 26.27
N PRO A 814 -9.19 -11.13 25.90
CA PRO A 814 -9.27 -11.63 24.54
C PRO A 814 -10.72 -11.97 24.12
N ARG A 815 -11.54 -12.50 25.06
CA ARG A 815 -12.95 -12.80 24.82
C ARG A 815 -13.76 -11.53 24.58
N GLU A 816 -13.61 -10.55 25.47
CA GLU A 816 -14.36 -9.29 25.39
C GLU A 816 -14.03 -8.52 24.10
N ARG A 817 -12.75 -8.47 23.72
CA ARG A 817 -12.35 -7.89 22.43
C ARG A 817 -12.95 -8.65 21.25
N TYR A 818 -12.95 -9.97 21.31
CA TYR A 818 -13.57 -10.81 20.29
C TYR A 818 -15.07 -10.55 20.16
N ASP A 819 -15.79 -10.48 21.28
CA ASP A 819 -17.23 -10.24 21.29
C ASP A 819 -17.58 -8.90 20.59
N VAL A 820 -16.80 -7.84 20.85
CA VAL A 820 -17.00 -6.54 20.18
C VAL A 820 -16.63 -6.61 18.71
N MET A 821 -15.55 -7.29 18.34
CA MET A 821 -15.14 -7.43 16.93
C MET A 821 -16.21 -8.17 16.13
N ALA A 822 -16.69 -9.33 16.62
CA ALA A 822 -17.72 -10.10 15.93
C ALA A 822 -19.04 -9.32 15.82
N LEU A 823 -19.40 -8.55 16.85
CA LEU A 823 -20.54 -7.65 16.82
C LEU A 823 -20.39 -6.58 15.72
N CYS A 824 -19.20 -5.98 15.59
CA CYS A 824 -18.95 -4.97 14.56
C CYS A 824 -19.06 -5.55 13.14
N GLU A 825 -18.53 -6.74 12.89
CA GLU A 825 -18.62 -7.40 11.59
C GLU A 825 -20.09 -7.75 11.22
N VAL A 826 -20.87 -8.26 12.19
CA VAL A 826 -22.32 -8.48 12.01
C VAL A 826 -23.02 -7.17 11.69
N MET A 827 -22.76 -6.13 12.46
CA MET A 827 -23.36 -4.81 12.30
C MET A 827 -23.01 -4.17 10.96
N GLU A 828 -21.77 -4.34 10.48
CA GLU A 828 -21.33 -3.81 9.18
C GLU A 828 -22.10 -4.43 8.03
N ILE A 829 -22.28 -5.76 8.03
CA ILE A 829 -23.06 -6.45 7.00
C ILE A 829 -24.51 -5.95 6.98
N GLN A 830 -25.16 -5.86 8.15
CA GLN A 830 -26.56 -5.40 8.23
C GLN A 830 -26.72 -3.93 7.85
N LEU A 831 -25.80 -3.06 8.28
CA LEU A 831 -25.86 -1.65 7.92
C LEU A 831 -25.57 -1.42 6.44
N ARG A 832 -24.72 -2.24 5.81
CA ARG A 832 -24.52 -2.18 4.36
C ARG A 832 -25.82 -2.53 3.63
N GLU A 833 -26.50 -3.62 4.03
CA GLU A 833 -27.78 -4.00 3.44
C GLU A 833 -28.82 -2.89 3.59
N GLN A 834 -28.95 -2.27 4.77
CA GLN A 834 -29.96 -1.25 5.03
C GLN A 834 -29.64 0.11 4.43
N LEU A 835 -28.42 0.62 4.61
CA LEU A 835 -28.07 1.99 4.22
C LEU A 835 -27.73 2.11 2.73
N ARG A 836 -27.05 1.09 2.17
CA ARG A 836 -26.63 1.06 0.78
C ARG A 836 -27.65 0.39 -0.13
N GLU A 837 -28.00 -0.86 0.15
CA GLU A 837 -28.81 -1.67 -0.78
C GLU A 837 -30.30 -1.31 -0.74
N GLU A 838 -30.87 -1.09 0.46
CA GLU A 838 -32.28 -0.75 0.60
C GLU A 838 -32.57 0.74 0.43
N LYS A 839 -31.72 1.60 1.01
CA LYS A 839 -31.93 3.04 1.02
C LYS A 839 -31.22 3.78 -0.12
N GLY A 840 -30.21 3.18 -0.76
CA GLY A 840 -29.35 3.89 -1.72
C GLY A 840 -28.80 5.20 -1.14
N GLY A 841 -28.51 5.20 0.17
CA GLY A 841 -28.22 6.43 0.91
C GLY A 841 -26.75 6.66 1.18
N VAL A 842 -25.92 5.65 0.96
CA VAL A 842 -24.49 5.69 1.17
C VAL A 842 -23.79 4.89 0.07
N TYR A 843 -22.56 5.25 -0.25
CA TYR A 843 -21.67 4.42 -1.05
C TYR A 843 -21.01 3.33 -0.20
N PHE A 844 -20.55 3.71 0.99
CA PHE A 844 -19.97 2.77 1.96
C PHE A 844 -20.46 3.04 3.38
N VAL A 845 -20.45 2.01 4.20
CA VAL A 845 -20.52 2.10 5.66
C VAL A 845 -19.44 1.19 6.24
N ASN A 846 -18.77 1.68 7.28
CA ASN A 846 -17.73 0.93 7.96
C ASN A 846 -17.97 0.95 9.46
N VAL A 847 -17.78 -0.19 10.14
CA VAL A 847 -17.98 -0.35 11.59
C VAL A 847 -16.68 -0.82 12.23
N GLN A 848 -16.02 0.08 12.96
CA GLN A 848 -14.71 -0.14 13.53
C GLN A 848 -14.72 -0.24 15.05
N PRO A 849 -14.23 -1.34 15.66
CA PRO A 849 -13.96 -1.40 17.09
C PRO A 849 -12.60 -0.77 17.41
N ASN A 850 -12.52 -0.06 18.54
CA ASN A 850 -11.25 0.35 19.14
C ASN A 850 -11.20 -0.11 20.60
N PHE A 851 -10.00 -0.48 21.05
CA PHE A 851 -9.78 -0.98 22.40
C PHE A 851 -8.59 -0.27 23.06
N ASN A 852 -8.81 0.34 24.18
CA ASN A 852 -7.77 0.90 25.01
C ASN A 852 -7.59 0.04 26.27
N ARG A 853 -6.36 -0.44 26.52
CA ARG A 853 -5.99 -1.07 27.79
C ARG A 853 -5.57 -0.02 28.81
N ILE A 854 -4.87 0.99 28.35
CA ILE A 854 -4.26 2.08 29.12
C ILE A 854 -4.62 3.43 28.46
N PRO A 855 -4.72 4.51 29.22
CA PRO A 855 -4.68 4.58 30.69
C PRO A 855 -5.92 3.98 31.37
N THR A 856 -7.01 3.80 30.66
CA THR A 856 -8.26 3.17 31.12
C THR A 856 -8.71 2.07 30.17
N GLN A 857 -9.27 1.00 30.75
CA GLN A 857 -9.81 -0.10 29.93
C GLN A 857 -11.16 0.31 29.34
N GLU A 858 -11.14 0.66 28.06
CA GLU A 858 -12.31 1.19 27.35
C GLU A 858 -12.41 0.57 25.95
N PHE A 859 -13.63 0.50 25.44
CA PHE A 859 -13.91 0.22 24.03
C PHE A 859 -14.61 1.40 23.38
N SER A 860 -14.51 1.50 22.06
CA SER A 860 -15.45 2.24 21.23
C SER A 860 -15.82 1.45 19.98
N VAL A 861 -17.05 1.62 19.51
CA VAL A 861 -17.55 1.15 18.23
C VAL A 861 -17.92 2.38 17.42
N ASN A 862 -17.29 2.55 16.27
CA ASN A 862 -17.46 3.70 15.40
C ASN A 862 -18.12 3.29 14.09
N VAL A 863 -19.28 3.86 13.79
CA VAL A 863 -19.97 3.71 12.50
C VAL A 863 -19.66 4.95 11.67
N ILE A 864 -19.08 4.75 10.49
CA ILE A 864 -18.58 5.80 9.62
C ILE A 864 -19.23 5.65 8.25
N PHE A 865 -19.82 6.73 7.73
CA PHE A 865 -20.36 6.78 6.36
C PHE A 865 -20.40 8.21 5.81
N SER A 866 -20.52 8.33 4.49
CA SER A 866 -20.79 9.58 3.80
C SER A 866 -22.17 9.56 3.15
N CYS A 867 -22.82 10.71 3.03
CA CYS A 867 -24.16 10.82 2.46
C CYS A 867 -24.48 12.25 2.01
N ALA A 868 -25.63 12.41 1.36
CA ALA A 868 -26.21 13.72 1.11
C ALA A 868 -26.54 14.44 2.44
N PRO A 869 -26.27 15.77 2.57
CA PRO A 869 -26.45 16.52 3.82
C PRO A 869 -27.86 16.45 4.41
N GLU A 870 -28.88 16.44 3.57
CA GLU A 870 -30.28 16.34 3.95
C GLU A 870 -30.68 14.96 4.49
N ARG A 871 -29.92 13.91 4.13
CA ARG A 871 -30.17 12.54 4.57
C ARG A 871 -29.42 12.13 5.83
N ALA A 872 -28.46 12.93 6.28
CA ALA A 872 -27.60 12.57 7.40
C ALA A 872 -28.38 12.16 8.66
N ASN A 873 -29.43 12.90 9.02
CA ASN A 873 -30.24 12.60 10.19
C ASN A 873 -31.08 11.33 10.01
N GLU A 874 -31.69 11.12 8.83
CA GLU A 874 -32.42 9.89 8.50
C GLU A 874 -31.52 8.66 8.66
N LEU A 875 -30.32 8.71 8.12
CA LEU A 875 -29.40 7.58 8.13
C LEU A 875 -28.80 7.32 9.51
N ILE A 876 -28.54 8.36 10.31
CA ILE A 876 -28.19 8.22 11.73
C ILE A 876 -29.29 7.49 12.50
N ASP A 877 -30.56 7.81 12.24
CA ASP A 877 -31.69 7.14 12.90
C ASP A 877 -31.82 5.67 12.46
N VAL A 878 -31.50 5.33 11.21
CA VAL A 878 -31.40 3.92 10.76
C VAL A 878 -30.31 3.19 11.54
N VAL A 879 -29.11 3.77 11.68
CA VAL A 879 -28.03 3.15 12.49
C VAL A 879 -28.47 2.91 13.94
N LYS A 880 -29.08 3.90 14.58
CA LYS A 880 -29.60 3.78 15.95
C LYS A 880 -30.68 2.71 16.08
N LYS A 881 -31.57 2.63 15.10
CA LYS A 881 -32.60 1.60 15.04
C LYS A 881 -32.00 0.21 14.93
N GLU A 882 -30.99 0.03 14.08
CA GLU A 882 -30.26 -1.21 13.94
C GLU A 882 -29.52 -1.61 15.23
N MET A 883 -28.82 -0.66 15.86
CA MET A 883 -28.21 -0.89 17.19
C MET A 883 -29.24 -1.33 18.24
N SER A 884 -30.48 -0.83 18.14
CA SER A 884 -31.57 -1.24 19.04
C SER A 884 -32.11 -2.62 18.69
N ALA A 885 -32.22 -2.96 17.39
CA ALA A 885 -32.63 -4.27 16.94
C ALA A 885 -31.65 -5.37 17.38
N LEU A 886 -30.37 -5.15 17.17
CA LEU A 886 -29.29 -6.05 17.63
C LEU A 886 -29.32 -6.33 19.15
N ARG A 887 -29.78 -5.37 19.94
CA ARG A 887 -29.95 -5.56 21.40
C ARG A 887 -31.24 -6.30 21.78
N SER A 888 -32.18 -6.42 20.89
CA SER A 888 -33.49 -6.92 21.18
C SER A 888 -33.72 -8.34 20.70
N THR A 889 -33.18 -8.71 19.55
CA THR A 889 -33.46 -9.97 18.86
C THR A 889 -32.12 -10.59 18.39
N PRO A 890 -31.97 -11.92 18.51
CA PRO A 890 -30.84 -12.61 17.91
C PRO A 890 -30.83 -12.44 16.39
N VAL A 891 -29.66 -12.28 15.80
CA VAL A 891 -29.49 -12.24 14.34
C VAL A 891 -29.66 -13.63 13.73
N PRO A 892 -29.95 -13.77 12.43
CA PRO A 892 -30.03 -15.07 11.77
C PRO A 892 -28.75 -15.89 11.89
N ASP A 893 -28.88 -17.21 12.07
CA ASP A 893 -27.74 -18.15 12.09
C ASP A 893 -26.88 -18.05 10.82
N SER A 894 -27.51 -17.80 9.66
CA SER A 894 -26.84 -17.66 8.37
C SER A 894 -25.85 -16.48 8.36
N LEU A 895 -26.18 -15.39 9.03
CA LEU A 895 -25.29 -14.22 9.15
C LEU A 895 -24.08 -14.52 10.03
N VAL A 896 -24.32 -15.17 11.16
CA VAL A 896 -23.23 -15.60 12.06
C VAL A 896 -22.33 -16.63 11.38
N ALA A 897 -22.90 -17.53 10.57
CA ALA A 897 -22.11 -18.50 9.81
C ALA A 897 -21.19 -17.82 8.79
N LYS A 898 -21.66 -16.76 8.09
CA LYS A 898 -20.81 -15.95 7.20
C LYS A 898 -19.63 -15.32 7.97
N VAL A 899 -19.92 -14.65 9.09
CA VAL A 899 -18.89 -14.02 9.92
C VAL A 899 -17.84 -15.03 10.40
N ARG A 900 -18.28 -16.19 10.88
CA ARG A 900 -17.36 -17.28 11.28
C ARG A 900 -16.45 -17.73 10.14
N GLU A 901 -17.02 -17.93 8.93
CA GLU A 901 -16.23 -18.40 7.80
C GLU A 901 -15.24 -17.31 7.33
N MET A 902 -15.65 -16.04 7.29
CA MET A 902 -14.78 -14.92 6.97
C MET A 902 -13.60 -14.82 7.95
N GLN A 903 -13.88 -14.84 9.26
CA GLN A 903 -12.86 -14.79 10.31
C GLN A 903 -11.90 -15.98 10.26
N LYS A 904 -12.44 -17.19 9.99
CA LYS A 904 -11.62 -18.39 9.83
C LYS A 904 -10.65 -18.25 8.66
N LYS A 905 -11.14 -17.81 7.51
CA LYS A 905 -10.31 -17.62 6.31
C LYS A 905 -9.25 -16.53 6.49
N GLU A 906 -9.61 -15.43 7.12
CA GLU A 906 -8.64 -14.36 7.44
C GLU A 906 -7.53 -14.87 8.38
N ARG A 907 -7.91 -15.65 9.38
CA ARG A 907 -6.95 -16.23 10.32
C ARG A 907 -6.02 -17.25 9.66
N GLU A 908 -6.59 -18.17 8.84
CA GLU A 908 -5.81 -19.18 8.10
C GLU A 908 -4.73 -18.55 7.20
N THR A 909 -5.05 -17.44 6.55
CA THR A 909 -4.10 -16.69 5.72
C THR A 909 -3.15 -15.85 6.55
N GLY A 910 -3.67 -15.16 7.57
CA GLY A 910 -2.87 -14.31 8.45
C GLY A 910 -1.74 -15.08 9.13
N MET A 911 -2.01 -16.25 9.68
CA MET A 911 -1.02 -17.10 10.37
C MET A 911 0.17 -17.55 9.48
N LYS A 912 0.05 -17.40 8.15
CA LYS A 912 1.12 -17.67 7.17
C LYS A 912 1.92 -16.43 6.78
N THR A 913 1.83 -15.34 7.56
CA THR A 913 2.56 -14.11 7.30
C THR A 913 3.49 -13.73 8.46
N ASN A 914 4.65 -13.18 8.15
CA ASN A 914 5.57 -12.67 9.17
C ASN A 914 4.94 -11.54 9.99
N ARG A 915 4.10 -10.71 9.36
CA ARG A 915 3.38 -9.60 10.01
C ARG A 915 2.46 -10.09 11.14
N PHE A 916 1.73 -11.17 10.92
CA PHE A 916 0.89 -11.76 11.96
C PHE A 916 1.70 -12.16 13.21
N TRP A 917 2.81 -12.86 13.01
CA TRP A 917 3.64 -13.32 14.12
C TRP A 917 4.36 -12.17 14.81
N MET A 918 4.80 -11.15 14.08
CA MET A 918 5.35 -9.93 14.68
C MET A 918 4.32 -9.26 15.60
N ASN A 919 3.07 -9.15 15.15
CA ASN A 919 1.99 -8.58 15.96
C ASN A 919 1.69 -9.45 17.19
N VAL A 920 1.60 -10.78 17.02
CA VAL A 920 1.37 -11.71 18.15
C VAL A 920 2.47 -11.57 19.18
N LEU A 921 3.73 -11.63 18.80
CA LEU A 921 4.84 -11.57 19.76
C LEU A 921 4.88 -10.23 20.49
N SER A 922 4.76 -9.12 19.77
CA SER A 922 4.92 -7.79 20.37
C SER A 922 3.69 -7.33 21.15
N GLN A 923 2.46 -7.65 20.71
CA GLN A 923 1.23 -7.20 21.38
C GLN A 923 0.89 -8.05 22.59
N PHE A 924 1.06 -9.37 22.53
CA PHE A 924 0.78 -10.24 23.66
C PHE A 924 1.66 -9.89 24.85
N GLU A 925 2.93 -9.60 24.61
CA GLU A 925 3.83 -9.16 25.65
C GLU A 925 3.49 -7.77 26.20
N ARG A 926 3.21 -6.81 25.29
CA ARG A 926 2.71 -5.47 25.67
C ARG A 926 1.50 -5.55 26.58
N ASP A 927 0.54 -6.40 26.21
CA ASP A 927 -0.71 -6.52 26.93
C ASP A 927 -0.61 -7.49 28.14
N SER A 928 0.57 -8.08 28.38
CA SER A 928 0.80 -9.11 29.41
C SER A 928 -0.15 -10.30 29.23
N GLU A 929 -0.48 -10.64 27.97
CA GLU A 929 -1.32 -11.77 27.64
C GLU A 929 -0.50 -13.05 27.50
N PRO A 930 -0.96 -14.18 28.05
CA PRO A 930 -0.28 -15.45 27.84
C PRO A 930 -0.45 -15.90 26.37
N TYR A 931 0.61 -16.40 25.78
CA TYR A 931 0.58 -16.89 24.38
C TYR A 931 -0.41 -18.04 24.14
N THR A 932 -0.87 -18.73 25.19
CA THR A 932 -1.97 -19.71 25.13
C THR A 932 -3.27 -19.10 24.60
N ASN A 933 -3.47 -17.78 24.73
CA ASN A 933 -4.64 -17.08 24.19
C ASN A 933 -4.68 -17.05 22.65
N LEU A 934 -3.56 -17.42 21.99
CA LEU A 934 -3.55 -17.55 20.53
C LEU A 934 -4.55 -18.62 20.04
N ALA A 935 -4.60 -19.78 20.72
CA ALA A 935 -5.54 -20.87 20.41
C ALA A 935 -6.99 -20.53 20.82
N LEU A 936 -7.17 -19.69 21.85
CA LEU A 936 -8.50 -19.25 22.28
C LEU A 936 -9.26 -18.53 21.15
N ARG A 937 -8.57 -17.80 20.27
CA ARG A 937 -9.20 -17.12 19.15
C ARG A 937 -9.92 -18.09 18.21
N ASP A 938 -9.32 -19.22 17.91
CA ASP A 938 -9.90 -20.27 17.05
C ASP A 938 -11.15 -20.89 17.69
N GLU A 939 -11.10 -21.11 19.01
CA GLU A 939 -12.22 -21.59 19.78
C GLU A 939 -13.39 -20.58 19.78
N LEU A 940 -13.10 -19.30 19.97
CA LEU A 940 -14.09 -18.23 19.95
C LEU A 940 -14.79 -18.12 18.59
N ILE A 941 -14.03 -18.19 17.49
CA ILE A 941 -14.58 -18.19 16.12
C ILE A 941 -15.51 -19.40 15.94
N ALA A 942 -15.05 -20.60 16.29
CA ALA A 942 -15.82 -21.83 16.10
C ALA A 942 -17.13 -21.86 16.88
N LYS A 943 -17.16 -21.20 18.05
CA LYS A 943 -18.31 -21.20 18.97
C LYS A 943 -19.22 -19.97 18.86
N LEU A 944 -18.95 -19.03 17.95
CA LEU A 944 -19.78 -17.84 17.81
C LEU A 944 -21.23 -18.21 17.47
N THR A 945 -22.18 -17.66 18.23
CA THR A 945 -23.63 -17.90 18.05
C THR A 945 -24.41 -16.59 18.02
N PRO A 946 -25.66 -16.59 17.50
CA PRO A 946 -26.55 -15.42 17.55
C PRO A 946 -26.79 -14.90 18.97
N GLU A 947 -26.85 -15.77 19.97
CA GLU A 947 -27.04 -15.39 21.40
C GLU A 947 -25.82 -14.66 21.94
N GLN A 948 -24.61 -15.04 21.52
CA GLN A 948 -23.38 -14.32 21.90
C GLN A 948 -23.34 -12.93 21.27
N VAL A 949 -23.72 -12.78 20.01
CA VAL A 949 -23.84 -11.47 19.35
C VAL A 949 -24.87 -10.60 20.08
N LEU A 950 -26.05 -11.16 20.41
CA LEU A 950 -27.08 -10.47 21.18
C LEU A 950 -26.57 -10.04 22.56
N ALA A 951 -25.83 -10.92 23.25
CA ALA A 951 -25.25 -10.60 24.55
C ALA A 951 -24.21 -9.49 24.45
N ALA A 952 -23.35 -9.52 23.42
CA ALA A 952 -22.39 -8.45 23.13
C ALA A 952 -23.12 -7.14 22.82
N ALA A 953 -24.15 -7.14 21.99
CA ALA A 953 -24.94 -5.96 21.67
C ALA A 953 -25.59 -5.36 22.91
N LYS A 954 -26.19 -6.19 23.78
CA LYS A 954 -26.75 -5.74 25.07
C LYS A 954 -25.72 -5.12 25.99
N LYS A 955 -24.48 -5.59 25.95
CA LYS A 955 -23.39 -5.12 26.82
C LYS A 955 -22.72 -3.85 26.27
N TYR A 956 -22.51 -3.77 24.98
CA TYR A 956 -21.65 -2.76 24.35
C TYR A 956 -22.39 -1.67 23.56
N LEU A 957 -23.64 -1.92 23.11
CA LEU A 957 -24.43 -0.91 22.40
C LEU A 957 -25.47 -0.21 23.31
N VAL A 958 -25.21 -0.04 24.58
CA VAL A 958 -26.21 0.41 25.60
C VAL A 958 -26.72 1.83 25.43
N GLY A 959 -26.07 2.65 24.63
CA GLY A 959 -26.57 4.01 24.29
C GLY A 959 -26.38 5.08 25.36
N THR A 960 -25.70 4.78 26.47
CA THR A 960 -25.41 5.77 27.54
C THR A 960 -24.33 6.77 27.12
N ASN A 961 -23.39 6.35 26.29
CA ASN A 961 -22.33 7.19 25.72
C ASN A 961 -22.42 7.06 24.19
N ILE A 962 -23.09 8.00 23.54
CA ILE A 962 -23.17 8.09 22.08
C ILE A 962 -22.69 9.48 21.66
N ALA A 963 -21.69 9.52 20.81
CA ALA A 963 -21.21 10.71 20.16
C ALA A 963 -21.63 10.70 18.70
N GLU A 964 -22.27 11.76 18.25
CA GLU A 964 -22.63 12.01 16.87
C GLU A 964 -21.79 13.14 16.33
N PHE A 965 -20.89 12.83 15.41
CA PHE A 965 -20.14 13.86 14.69
C PHE A 965 -20.63 13.91 13.26
N VAL A 966 -20.95 15.10 12.79
CA VAL A 966 -21.49 15.32 11.44
C VAL A 966 -20.73 16.47 10.79
N LEU A 967 -20.08 16.22 9.67
CA LEU A 967 -19.59 17.25 8.78
C LEU A 967 -20.70 17.61 7.80
N LYS A 968 -21.02 18.88 7.68
CA LYS A 968 -21.95 19.43 6.68
C LYS A 968 -21.31 20.60 5.93
N PRO A 969 -21.72 20.86 4.68
CA PRO A 969 -21.23 22.02 3.96
C PRO A 969 -21.63 23.32 4.68
N GLU A 970 -20.86 24.40 4.47
CA GLU A 970 -21.12 25.71 5.09
C GLU A 970 -22.50 26.23 4.75
N SER A 971 -23.04 25.95 3.57
CA SER A 971 -24.39 26.34 3.11
C SER A 971 -25.52 25.73 3.94
N GLU A 972 -25.26 24.69 4.74
CA GLU A 972 -26.24 24.06 5.64
C GLU A 972 -26.25 24.66 7.05
N ARG A 973 -25.36 25.61 7.35
CA ARG A 973 -25.27 26.23 8.68
C ARG A 973 -26.58 26.98 9.02
N GLY A 974 -27.13 26.63 10.19
CA GLY A 974 -28.40 27.21 10.71
C GLY A 974 -29.67 26.60 10.10
N LYS A 975 -29.57 25.61 9.23
CA LYS A 975 -30.73 24.90 8.66
C LYS A 975 -31.06 23.61 9.41
N ASP A 976 -30.12 23.05 10.19
CA ASP A 976 -30.35 21.84 10.95
C ASP A 976 -31.18 22.13 12.21
N PRO A 977 -32.33 21.45 12.40
CA PRO A 977 -33.12 21.60 13.64
C PRO A 977 -32.32 21.25 14.90
N ALA A 978 -31.30 20.42 14.81
CA ALA A 978 -30.45 20.03 15.92
C ALA A 978 -29.49 21.16 16.39
N ASP A 979 -29.32 22.22 15.60
CA ASP A 979 -28.49 23.39 15.94
C ASP A 979 -29.25 24.49 16.68
N THR A 980 -30.56 24.33 16.89
CA THR A 980 -31.38 25.36 17.58
C THR A 980 -30.95 25.41 19.05
N PRO A 981 -30.59 26.60 19.60
CA PRO A 981 -30.24 26.73 21.01
C PRO A 981 -31.43 26.34 21.90
N GLY A 982 -31.37 25.16 22.52
CA GLY A 982 -32.44 24.56 23.33
C GLY A 982 -32.55 23.07 23.23
N ALA A 983 -32.00 22.45 22.21
CA ALA A 983 -31.94 20.99 22.03
C ALA A 983 -30.73 20.32 22.73
N SER A 984 -29.85 21.09 23.38
CA SER A 984 -28.67 20.58 24.07
C SER A 984 -29.02 20.09 25.46
N THR A 985 -28.79 18.86 25.70
CA THR A 985 -28.69 18.15 26.96
C THR A 985 -28.13 19.02 28.12
N ALA A 986 -28.83 18.98 29.25
CA ALA A 986 -28.48 19.66 30.50
C ALA A 986 -27.00 19.46 30.91
N ALA A 987 -26.35 20.60 31.16
CA ALA A 987 -25.05 20.61 31.84
C ALA A 987 -25.17 19.97 33.24
N PRO A 988 -24.20 19.24 33.72
CA PRO A 988 -24.22 18.72 35.09
C PRO A 988 -24.22 19.90 36.10
N PRO A 989 -24.94 19.81 37.22
CA PRO A 989 -25.08 20.92 38.18
C PRO A 989 -23.73 21.25 38.78
N ALA A 990 -23.38 22.51 38.77
CA ALA A 990 -22.20 23.05 39.41
C ALA A 990 -22.20 22.71 40.93
N THR A 991 -21.22 21.93 41.37
CA THR A 991 -21.00 21.66 42.78
C THR A 991 -20.64 22.97 43.49
N LYS A 992 -21.56 23.47 44.29
CA LYS A 992 -21.32 24.57 45.23
C LYS A 992 -20.23 24.18 46.23
N LYS A 993 -19.05 24.77 46.09
CA LYS A 993 -18.02 24.71 47.14
C LYS A 993 -18.60 25.39 48.40
N LYS A 994 -18.93 24.62 49.41
CA LYS A 994 -19.12 25.14 50.78
C LYS A 994 -17.77 25.64 51.29
N LYS A 995 -17.69 26.96 51.53
CA LYS A 995 -16.64 27.51 52.38
C LYS A 995 -16.81 26.96 53.82
N LYS A 996 -15.81 26.34 54.30
CA LYS A 996 -15.37 26.41 55.74
C LYS A 996 -13.85 26.31 55.73
#